data_746d82b676a63a7de63d5d086ea10a20
#
_entry.id   746d82b676a63a7de63d5d086ea10a20
#
_cell.length_a   1.000
_cell.length_b   1.000
_cell.length_c   1.000
_cell.angle_alpha   90.00
_cell.angle_beta   90.00
_cell.angle_gamma   90.00
#
_symmetry.space_group_name_H-M   'P 1'
#
loop_
_entity.id
_entity.type
_entity.pdbx_description
1 polymer ?
#
loop_
_entity_poly.entity_id
_entity_poly.type
_entity_poly.pdbx_seq_one_letter_code
_entity_poly.pdbx_strand_id
1 'polypeptide(L)'
;MRHSDVPFLNDTVTMESATEILERHRALSTSFGSEPLLVLPDGRVLDLATGYIPLLSTFTTEDKAAKGLRKGKESSAPPVYFSLNDLLRDNQALLLSGPSGSGKTTFAKHLCYSIAEQIRAAYSPAVDKVPDVGAAEWDLKGLRSCYFAVDDDQDLEALVRDTLPSLFANSSASEVDGVVVVIDAVENAEQRFSSHIENILTQLLSSPNKRHRLILLSDPTASNELVVPLTVARYNIKPLSSAQRRDKVAPLMPAEAIVDIASGDSTSNPALFALAFEAKHPGDQAEVLLDAWLVKVNDADGSIAENAFHQMCMEISNASVVEPQPPGVELDWPLLARSRKIKRLLVARHLSNLSTEVAVEFFRHDPIRTAEILQSLLIRLREADDQKFDILAQALLEDDDITSQRAALLLAKAGKICAQLEDQISHQALEILREGRLPFAERQDAASVLSRFGDPRDLLVLAEIPASLVTLGSNTHVNSQPMHELPIHTFRIGIYPITVGQYATFKTATGRQWVSPDRDDPYRQNFPATDVTWHDAVAYCGWLTSRWRANGTIGEDEQVRLPSEPEWEEAASSGRNTLDLAGCLYPWGTEWRSDASNSEETGLNQPCAVGLFPKGASFHGCHDMTGNIWEWCTTLWGEGMATPSFGYPWQDDGREATEASPSLRRVLRGGCFSSGRLKANCTYRGSLEPGGYWRGNGFRVVVSR
;
A
#
# COMPACT_ATOMS: atom_id res chain seq x y z
N MET A 1 -59.36 -21.48 -28.90
CA MET A 1 -59.71 -22.31 -27.73
C MET A 1 -58.46 -22.58 -26.93
N ARG A 2 -58.50 -21.94 -25.79
CA ARG A 2 -57.95 -22.29 -24.47
C ARG A 2 -56.48 -22.63 -24.34
N HIS A 3 -55.82 -21.67 -23.70
CA HIS A 3 -54.73 -21.80 -22.75
C HIS A 3 -55.02 -22.91 -21.74
N SER A 4 -53.98 -23.66 -21.33
CA SER A 4 -53.77 -24.07 -19.94
C SER A 4 -52.46 -24.85 -19.79
N ASP A 5 -51.76 -24.41 -18.83
CA ASP A 5 -51.06 -25.06 -17.74
C ASP A 5 -49.60 -25.44 -18.00
N VAL A 6 -48.75 -24.45 -17.70
CA VAL A 6 -47.40 -24.68 -17.22
C VAL A 6 -47.43 -24.43 -15.69
N PRO A 7 -47.08 -25.41 -14.84
CA PRO A 7 -47.01 -25.18 -13.40
C PRO A 7 -45.84 -24.28 -13.08
N PHE A 8 -46.13 -23.13 -12.45
CA PHE A 8 -45.17 -22.36 -11.71
C PHE A 8 -44.64 -23.26 -10.57
N LEU A 9 -43.42 -23.72 -10.70
CA LEU A 9 -42.63 -24.20 -9.57
C LEU A 9 -42.27 -22.96 -8.71
N ASN A 10 -43.01 -22.80 -7.63
CA ASN A 10 -42.61 -22.00 -6.50
C ASN A 10 -41.46 -22.74 -5.79
N ASP A 11 -40.26 -22.57 -6.23
CA ASP A 11 -39.10 -22.81 -5.39
C ASP A 11 -39.02 -21.68 -4.35
N THR A 12 -39.69 -21.88 -3.24
CA THR A 12 -39.41 -21.20 -2.00
C THR A 12 -38.02 -21.65 -1.57
N VAL A 13 -36.99 -20.88 -1.96
CA VAL A 13 -35.68 -20.97 -1.34
C VAL A 13 -35.92 -20.61 0.14
N THR A 14 -35.95 -21.58 1.00
CA THR A 14 -36.02 -21.40 2.46
C THR A 14 -34.70 -20.69 2.85
N MET A 15 -34.77 -19.43 3.24
CA MET A 15 -33.59 -18.72 3.78
C MET A 15 -33.07 -19.51 4.98
N GLU A 16 -31.82 -19.93 4.90
CA GLU A 16 -31.12 -20.62 5.98
C GLU A 16 -31.10 -19.75 7.23
N SER A 17 -31.39 -20.30 8.39
CA SER A 17 -31.39 -19.52 9.63
C SER A 17 -29.95 -19.18 10.06
N ALA A 18 -29.78 -18.06 10.78
CA ALA A 18 -28.47 -17.68 11.33
C ALA A 18 -27.82 -18.81 12.18
N THR A 19 -28.62 -19.58 12.87
CA THR A 19 -28.14 -20.72 13.68
C THR A 19 -27.58 -21.83 12.80
N GLU A 20 -28.26 -22.20 11.71
CA GLU A 20 -27.79 -23.21 10.77
C GLU A 20 -26.49 -22.77 10.08
N ILE A 21 -26.40 -21.50 9.67
CA ILE A 21 -25.19 -20.92 9.09
C ILE A 21 -24.02 -21.01 10.08
N LEU A 22 -24.23 -20.61 11.32
CA LEU A 22 -23.19 -20.62 12.37
C LEU A 22 -22.73 -22.05 12.70
N GLU A 23 -23.62 -23.04 12.80
CA GLU A 23 -23.23 -24.42 13.06
C GLU A 23 -22.49 -25.06 11.87
N ARG A 24 -22.92 -24.77 10.64
CA ARG A 24 -22.19 -25.21 9.43
C ARG A 24 -20.77 -24.65 9.41
N HIS A 25 -20.62 -23.35 9.65
CA HIS A 25 -19.30 -22.72 9.69
C HIS A 25 -18.47 -23.18 10.89
N ARG A 26 -19.07 -23.54 12.01
CA ARG A 26 -18.36 -24.16 13.13
C ARG A 26 -17.74 -25.50 12.75
N ALA A 27 -18.52 -26.38 12.11
CA ALA A 27 -18.01 -27.67 11.64
C ALA A 27 -16.88 -27.48 10.64
N LEU A 28 -17.02 -26.55 9.68
CA LEU A 28 -15.98 -26.17 8.73
C LEU A 28 -14.74 -25.63 9.45
N SER A 29 -14.91 -24.73 10.41
CA SER A 29 -13.80 -24.14 11.16
C SER A 29 -13.02 -25.16 11.97
N THR A 30 -13.71 -26.13 12.57
CA THR A 30 -13.07 -27.25 13.28
C THR A 30 -12.23 -28.11 12.33
N SER A 31 -12.72 -28.38 11.11
CA SER A 31 -11.97 -29.18 10.13
C SER A 31 -10.68 -28.53 9.66
N PHE A 32 -10.57 -27.19 9.70
CA PHE A 32 -9.34 -26.50 9.33
C PHE A 32 -8.12 -26.93 10.18
N GLY A 33 -8.31 -27.28 11.46
CA GLY A 33 -7.21 -27.73 12.31
C GLY A 33 -6.42 -28.89 11.77
N SER A 34 -7.09 -29.82 11.07
CA SER A 34 -6.46 -30.99 10.43
C SER A 34 -6.01 -30.75 8.99
N GLU A 35 -6.19 -29.53 8.43
CA GLU A 35 -5.67 -29.23 7.09
C GLU A 35 -4.15 -29.34 7.07
N PRO A 36 -3.58 -30.15 6.15
CA PRO A 36 -2.15 -30.31 6.06
C PRO A 36 -1.48 -29.05 5.54
N LEU A 37 -0.39 -28.61 6.19
CA LEU A 37 0.40 -27.46 5.80
C LEU A 37 1.75 -27.82 5.18
N LEU A 38 2.42 -28.87 5.72
CA LEU A 38 3.78 -29.19 5.35
C LEU A 38 4.05 -30.68 5.58
N VAL A 39 4.73 -31.33 4.64
CA VAL A 39 5.26 -32.70 4.80
C VAL A 39 6.69 -32.61 5.28
N LEU A 40 6.99 -33.22 6.43
CA LEU A 40 8.35 -33.27 6.96
C LEU A 40 9.21 -34.29 6.20
N PRO A 41 10.55 -34.18 6.24
CA PRO A 41 11.45 -35.13 5.58
C PRO A 41 11.30 -36.59 6.03
N ASP A 42 10.73 -36.82 7.21
CA ASP A 42 10.43 -38.16 7.77
C ASP A 42 9.02 -38.67 7.41
N GLY A 43 8.31 -37.95 6.55
CA GLY A 43 6.96 -38.29 6.10
C GLY A 43 5.82 -37.86 7.04
N ARG A 44 6.11 -37.28 8.20
CA ARG A 44 5.07 -36.69 9.06
C ARG A 44 4.46 -35.45 8.40
N VAL A 45 3.17 -35.28 8.58
CA VAL A 45 2.45 -34.09 8.10
C VAL A 45 2.23 -33.13 9.28
N LEU A 46 2.66 -31.89 9.13
CA LEU A 46 2.24 -30.80 10.01
C LEU A 46 0.94 -30.20 9.47
N ASP A 47 -0.08 -30.23 10.30
CA ASP A 47 -1.37 -29.62 10.02
C ASP A 47 -1.44 -28.16 10.51
N LEU A 48 -2.58 -27.50 10.26
CA LEU A 48 -2.80 -26.12 10.66
C LEU A 48 -2.69 -25.92 12.17
N ALA A 49 -3.16 -26.88 12.96
CA ALA A 49 -3.11 -26.79 14.42
C ALA A 49 -1.68 -26.82 14.98
N THR A 50 -0.78 -27.60 14.34
CA THR A 50 0.59 -27.81 14.82
C THR A 50 1.65 -27.05 14.04
N GLY A 51 1.38 -26.75 12.75
CA GLY A 51 2.33 -26.15 11.79
C GLY A 51 2.25 -24.64 11.66
N TYR A 52 1.21 -23.98 12.17
CA TYR A 52 1.03 -22.54 11.98
C TYR A 52 2.15 -21.69 12.61
N ILE A 53 2.61 -20.69 11.85
CA ILE A 53 3.53 -19.65 12.31
C ILE A 53 2.75 -18.35 12.44
N PRO A 54 2.70 -17.71 13.63
CA PRO A 54 1.99 -16.46 13.82
C PRO A 54 2.52 -15.36 12.89
N LEU A 55 1.62 -14.72 12.16
CA LEU A 55 1.95 -13.61 11.29
C LEU A 55 1.97 -12.29 12.06
N LEU A 56 2.83 -11.38 11.64
CA LEU A 56 3.00 -10.06 12.23
C LEU A 56 2.61 -8.97 11.23
N SER A 57 2.19 -7.85 11.76
CA SER A 57 1.99 -6.61 11.01
C SER A 57 2.75 -5.47 11.68
N THR A 58 3.18 -4.50 10.90
CA THR A 58 3.67 -3.23 11.45
C THR A 58 2.56 -2.21 11.40
N PHE A 59 2.42 -1.48 12.47
CA PHE A 59 1.53 -0.34 12.54
C PHE A 59 2.35 0.95 12.39
N THR A 60 1.85 1.87 11.59
CA THR A 60 2.46 3.19 11.37
C THR A 60 2.15 4.19 12.47
N THR A 61 1.92 3.73 13.71
CA THR A 61 1.76 4.61 14.87
C THR A 61 3.00 5.43 15.20
N GLU A 62 4.17 5.08 14.65
CA GLU A 62 5.37 5.91 14.81
C GLU A 62 5.10 7.37 14.44
N ASP A 63 4.29 7.63 13.42
CA ASP A 63 4.00 9.00 12.98
C ASP A 63 2.89 9.69 13.80
N LYS A 64 1.97 8.94 14.39
CA LYS A 64 0.95 9.52 15.29
C LYS A 64 1.46 9.77 16.71
N ALA A 65 2.32 8.91 17.22
CA ALA A 65 2.98 9.05 18.52
C ALA A 65 4.28 9.87 18.42
N ALA A 66 5.02 9.74 17.34
CA ALA A 66 6.17 10.55 17.00
C ALA A 66 5.80 11.89 16.33
N LYS A 67 4.75 12.55 16.75
CA LYS A 67 4.67 14.03 16.69
C LYS A 67 5.86 14.68 17.43
N GLY A 68 6.83 13.88 17.72
CA GLY A 68 8.07 14.17 18.36
C GLY A 68 9.07 14.64 17.35
N LEU A 69 9.22 15.90 17.29
CA LEU A 69 10.48 16.62 17.21
C LEU A 69 11.64 15.68 17.54
N ARG A 70 12.28 15.11 16.54
CA ARG A 70 13.59 14.47 16.74
C ARG A 70 14.57 15.56 17.11
N LYS A 71 14.68 15.83 18.39
CA LYS A 71 15.79 16.62 18.93
C LYS A 71 17.02 15.73 18.93
N GLY A 72 17.80 15.76 17.84
CA GLY A 72 19.24 15.49 17.83
C GLY A 72 19.78 14.21 18.47
N LYS A 73 18.96 13.18 18.74
CA LYS A 73 19.40 11.82 19.08
C LYS A 73 18.50 10.84 18.38
N GLU A 74 19.09 9.97 17.59
CA GLU A 74 18.44 8.80 17.03
C GLU A 74 17.73 8.04 18.15
N SER A 75 16.42 8.16 18.20
CA SER A 75 15.60 7.19 18.89
C SER A 75 15.47 6.01 17.93
N SER A 76 16.42 5.09 17.99
CA SER A 76 16.29 3.75 17.45
C SER A 76 15.35 2.94 18.35
N ALA A 77 14.12 3.41 18.54
CA ALA A 77 13.12 2.54 19.13
C ALA A 77 12.88 1.42 18.09
N PRO A 78 13.03 0.16 18.48
CA PRO A 78 12.76 -0.94 17.56
C PRO A 78 11.33 -0.84 17.04
N PRO A 79 11.06 -1.20 15.78
CA PRO A 79 9.71 -1.17 15.25
C PRO A 79 8.78 -2.01 16.13
N VAL A 80 7.61 -1.46 16.44
CA VAL A 80 6.60 -2.18 17.23
C VAL A 80 5.86 -3.10 16.26
N TYR A 81 5.93 -4.42 16.52
CA TYR A 81 5.19 -5.43 15.77
C TYR A 81 3.93 -5.80 16.54
N PHE A 82 2.81 -5.90 15.81
CA PHE A 82 1.55 -6.39 16.35
C PHE A 82 1.26 -7.77 15.78
N SER A 83 0.79 -8.68 16.61
CA SER A 83 0.16 -9.89 16.11
C SER A 83 -1.16 -9.54 15.41
N LEU A 84 -1.60 -10.34 14.45
CA LEU A 84 -2.90 -10.12 13.83
C LEU A 84 -4.06 -10.23 14.83
N ASN A 85 -3.89 -10.97 15.92
CA ASN A 85 -4.87 -11.05 17.00
C ASN A 85 -4.99 -9.73 17.77
N ASP A 86 -3.89 -9.01 18.02
CA ASP A 86 -3.94 -7.69 18.65
C ASP A 86 -4.72 -6.69 17.81
N LEU A 87 -4.59 -6.76 16.49
CA LEU A 87 -5.33 -5.88 15.57
C LEU A 87 -6.84 -6.11 15.65
N LEU A 88 -7.28 -7.35 15.86
CA LEU A 88 -8.70 -7.70 15.99
C LEU A 88 -9.31 -7.19 17.30
N ARG A 89 -8.51 -7.07 18.35
CA ARG A 89 -8.96 -6.48 19.62
C ARG A 89 -9.37 -5.02 19.41
N ASP A 90 -8.54 -4.27 18.71
CA ASP A 90 -8.63 -2.81 18.64
C ASP A 90 -9.50 -2.31 17.47
N ASN A 91 -9.81 -3.17 16.48
CA ASN A 91 -10.54 -2.79 15.29
C ASN A 91 -11.74 -3.70 15.01
N GLN A 92 -12.90 -3.12 14.68
CA GLN A 92 -14.09 -3.89 14.28
C GLN A 92 -14.02 -4.37 12.83
N ALA A 93 -13.36 -3.63 11.96
CA ALA A 93 -13.19 -3.98 10.57
C ALA A 93 -11.73 -3.83 10.14
N LEU A 94 -11.18 -4.87 9.51
CA LEU A 94 -9.79 -4.97 9.06
C LEU A 94 -9.72 -5.33 7.59
N LEU A 95 -8.85 -4.65 6.84
CA LEU A 95 -8.36 -5.10 5.55
C LEU A 95 -6.90 -5.52 5.71
N LEU A 96 -6.65 -6.81 5.59
CA LEU A 96 -5.31 -7.41 5.66
C LEU A 96 -4.81 -7.67 4.24
N SER A 97 -3.73 -7.00 3.88
CA SER A 97 -3.08 -7.13 2.58
C SER A 97 -1.74 -7.84 2.69
N GLY A 98 -1.41 -8.63 1.69
CA GLY A 98 -0.13 -9.31 1.58
C GLY A 98 0.00 -10.07 0.26
N PRO A 99 1.23 -10.27 -0.25
CA PRO A 99 1.46 -10.96 -1.51
C PRO A 99 0.97 -12.41 -1.45
N SER A 100 0.85 -13.04 -2.62
CA SER A 100 0.52 -14.45 -2.74
C SER A 100 1.51 -15.30 -1.93
N GLY A 101 0.99 -16.28 -1.18
CA GLY A 101 1.80 -17.11 -0.29
C GLY A 101 2.20 -16.48 1.04
N SER A 102 1.77 -15.25 1.34
CA SER A 102 2.09 -14.56 2.62
C SER A 102 1.39 -15.16 3.85
N GLY A 103 0.51 -16.15 3.65
CA GLY A 103 -0.19 -16.83 4.73
C GLY A 103 -1.52 -16.21 5.16
N LYS A 104 -2.12 -15.27 4.39
CA LYS A 104 -3.42 -14.65 4.68
C LYS A 104 -4.50 -15.68 4.98
N THR A 105 -4.78 -16.56 4.03
CA THR A 105 -5.76 -17.64 4.15
C THR A 105 -5.43 -18.58 5.31
N THR A 106 -4.16 -18.92 5.48
CA THR A 106 -3.69 -19.77 6.60
C THR A 106 -3.98 -19.13 7.95
N PHE A 107 -3.71 -17.82 8.10
CA PHE A 107 -4.08 -17.05 9.29
C PHE A 107 -5.59 -17.08 9.52
N ALA A 108 -6.39 -16.79 8.50
CA ALA A 108 -7.85 -16.74 8.62
C ALA A 108 -8.44 -18.08 9.06
N LYS A 109 -7.99 -19.17 8.43
CA LYS A 109 -8.41 -20.54 8.80
C LYS A 109 -7.96 -20.90 10.23
N HIS A 110 -6.72 -20.54 10.60
CA HIS A 110 -6.23 -20.77 11.96
C HIS A 110 -7.02 -19.97 13.00
N LEU A 111 -7.40 -18.73 12.72
CA LEU A 111 -8.26 -17.91 13.58
C LEU A 111 -9.63 -18.56 13.73
N CYS A 112 -10.26 -18.97 12.63
CA CYS A 112 -11.56 -19.65 12.66
C CYS A 112 -11.51 -20.96 13.47
N TYR A 113 -10.46 -21.76 13.27
CA TYR A 113 -10.20 -22.96 14.05
C TYR A 113 -10.06 -22.65 15.55
N SER A 114 -9.25 -21.66 15.91
CA SER A 114 -9.03 -21.25 17.28
C SER A 114 -10.32 -20.79 17.98
N ILE A 115 -11.20 -20.09 17.24
CA ILE A 115 -12.53 -19.68 17.73
C ILE A 115 -13.43 -20.92 17.93
N ALA A 116 -13.47 -21.84 16.94
CA ALA A 116 -14.33 -23.02 17.02
C ALA A 116 -13.97 -23.94 18.19
N GLU A 117 -12.69 -24.15 18.42
CA GLU A 117 -12.15 -24.99 19.49
C GLU A 117 -11.98 -24.22 20.82
N GLN A 118 -12.28 -22.92 20.84
CA GLN A 118 -12.06 -22.04 21.99
C GLN A 118 -10.62 -22.13 22.57
N ILE A 119 -9.65 -22.37 21.70
CA ILE A 119 -8.24 -22.43 22.07
C ILE A 119 -7.80 -21.02 22.45
N ARG A 120 -7.33 -20.83 23.68
CA ARG A 120 -6.66 -19.60 24.06
C ARG A 120 -5.43 -19.46 23.19
N ALA A 121 -5.42 -18.44 22.36
CA ALA A 121 -4.24 -18.09 21.59
C ALA A 121 -3.15 -17.57 22.55
N ALA A 122 -2.41 -18.47 23.16
CA ALA A 122 -1.19 -18.16 23.88
C ALA A 122 -0.10 -17.81 22.84
N TYR A 123 -0.21 -16.63 22.22
CA TYR A 123 0.82 -16.08 21.36
C TYR A 123 1.43 -14.87 22.05
N SER A 124 2.38 -15.13 22.93
CA SER A 124 3.43 -14.19 23.20
C SER A 124 4.57 -14.52 22.23
N PRO A 125 4.91 -13.67 21.26
CA PRO A 125 6.17 -13.86 20.56
C PRO A 125 7.26 -13.77 21.62
N ALA A 126 8.19 -14.71 21.62
CA ALA A 126 9.44 -14.61 22.38
C ALA A 126 10.30 -13.49 21.77
N VAL A 127 9.84 -12.25 21.93
CA VAL A 127 10.63 -11.05 21.71
C VAL A 127 10.92 -10.53 23.11
N ASP A 128 12.19 -10.54 23.47
CA ASP A 128 12.66 -9.98 24.73
C ASP A 128 12.03 -8.60 24.97
N LYS A 129 11.17 -8.53 26.02
CA LYS A 129 10.62 -7.31 26.60
C LYS A 129 9.74 -6.44 25.71
N VAL A 130 8.52 -6.90 25.43
CA VAL A 130 7.40 -5.96 25.29
C VAL A 130 7.11 -5.41 26.70
N PRO A 131 7.05 -4.08 26.92
CA PRO A 131 6.60 -3.55 28.20
C PRO A 131 5.22 -4.13 28.51
N ASP A 132 5.06 -4.64 29.71
CA ASP A 132 3.79 -5.09 30.26
C ASP A 132 2.83 -3.88 30.40
N VAL A 133 2.23 -3.51 29.27
CA VAL A 133 1.08 -2.61 29.28
C VAL A 133 -0.10 -3.53 29.45
N GLY A 134 -0.59 -3.64 30.69
CA GLY A 134 -1.69 -4.52 31.13
C GLY A 134 -2.95 -4.46 30.26
N ALA A 135 -2.84 -4.95 29.04
CA ALA A 135 -3.92 -5.10 28.09
C ALA A 135 -4.57 -6.44 28.32
N ALA A 136 -5.84 -6.42 28.71
CA ALA A 136 -6.67 -7.61 28.80
C ALA A 136 -6.55 -8.39 27.47
N GLU A 137 -6.13 -9.66 27.55
CA GLU A 137 -6.13 -10.58 26.42
C GLU A 137 -7.52 -10.58 25.77
N TRP A 138 -7.56 -10.48 24.43
CA TRP A 138 -8.84 -10.58 23.72
C TRP A 138 -9.38 -12.00 23.85
N ASP A 139 -10.48 -12.14 24.62
CA ASP A 139 -11.08 -13.41 24.91
C ASP A 139 -11.91 -13.90 23.71
N LEU A 140 -11.54 -15.04 23.14
CA LEU A 140 -12.28 -15.70 22.06
C LEU A 140 -13.55 -16.40 22.53
N LYS A 141 -13.76 -16.49 23.85
CA LYS A 141 -14.91 -17.18 24.45
C LYS A 141 -16.22 -16.54 24.00
N GLY A 142 -17.16 -17.35 23.58
CA GLY A 142 -18.49 -16.93 23.11
C GLY A 142 -18.50 -16.35 21.69
N LEU A 143 -17.35 -16.26 21.00
CA LEU A 143 -17.32 -15.89 19.60
C LEU A 143 -17.67 -17.07 18.70
N ARG A 144 -18.19 -16.75 17.52
CA ARG A 144 -18.36 -17.68 16.39
C ARG A 144 -17.65 -17.10 15.16
N SER A 145 -17.16 -17.93 14.30
CA SER A 145 -16.50 -17.51 13.06
C SER A 145 -17.24 -18.01 11.84
N CYS A 146 -17.30 -17.17 10.80
CA CYS A 146 -17.77 -17.53 9.47
C CYS A 146 -16.67 -17.20 8.48
N TYR A 147 -16.24 -18.17 7.71
CA TYR A 147 -15.24 -18.04 6.67
C TYR A 147 -15.90 -18.18 5.30
N PHE A 148 -15.67 -17.20 4.42
CA PHE A 148 -16.15 -17.15 3.05
C PHE A 148 -14.97 -16.91 2.14
N ALA A 149 -14.76 -17.81 1.17
CA ALA A 149 -13.88 -17.57 0.02
C ALA A 149 -14.75 -16.99 -1.10
N VAL A 150 -14.25 -15.93 -1.73
CA VAL A 150 -14.94 -15.25 -2.83
C VAL A 150 -14.29 -15.69 -4.13
N ASP A 151 -15.08 -16.30 -5.01
CA ASP A 151 -14.63 -16.71 -6.33
C ASP A 151 -15.06 -15.71 -7.42
N ASP A 152 -16.22 -15.04 -7.24
CA ASP A 152 -16.72 -14.01 -8.15
C ASP A 152 -17.63 -12.96 -7.44
N ASP A 153 -18.13 -11.99 -8.20
CA ASP A 153 -19.03 -10.93 -7.71
C ASP A 153 -20.39 -11.47 -7.24
N GLN A 154 -20.89 -12.54 -7.81
CA GLN A 154 -22.21 -13.11 -7.47
C GLN A 154 -22.19 -13.74 -6.08
N ASP A 155 -21.11 -14.41 -5.74
CA ASP A 155 -20.88 -14.98 -4.40
C ASP A 155 -20.89 -13.88 -3.34
N LEU A 156 -20.20 -12.78 -3.60
CA LEU A 156 -20.15 -11.66 -2.68
C LEU A 156 -21.50 -10.96 -2.55
N GLU A 157 -22.24 -10.78 -3.65
CA GLU A 157 -23.57 -10.18 -3.64
C GLU A 157 -24.57 -11.01 -2.83
N ALA A 158 -24.57 -12.33 -3.02
CA ALA A 158 -25.40 -13.28 -2.27
C ALA A 158 -25.05 -13.24 -0.77
N LEU A 159 -23.75 -13.22 -0.44
CA LEU A 159 -23.28 -13.10 0.94
C LEU A 159 -23.81 -11.82 1.61
N VAL A 160 -23.65 -10.66 0.97
CA VAL A 160 -24.08 -9.35 1.48
C VAL A 160 -25.59 -9.25 1.64
N ARG A 161 -26.34 -9.75 0.65
CA ARG A 161 -27.79 -9.63 0.62
C ARG A 161 -28.49 -10.61 1.55
N ASP A 162 -28.05 -11.85 1.55
CA ASP A 162 -28.83 -12.96 2.11
C ASP A 162 -28.25 -13.46 3.46
N THR A 163 -26.93 -13.47 3.62
CA THR A 163 -26.26 -14.13 4.75
C THR A 163 -25.90 -13.14 5.88
N LEU A 164 -25.21 -12.06 5.58
CA LEU A 164 -24.69 -11.15 6.61
C LEU A 164 -25.76 -10.43 7.42
N PRO A 165 -26.91 -9.98 6.85
CA PRO A 165 -27.96 -9.38 7.63
C PRO A 165 -28.48 -10.27 8.77
N SER A 166 -28.64 -11.57 8.48
CA SER A 166 -29.09 -12.53 9.49
C SER A 166 -28.05 -12.81 10.56
N LEU A 167 -26.76 -12.80 10.21
CA LEU A 167 -25.65 -13.01 11.16
C LEU A 167 -25.48 -11.83 12.12
N PHE A 168 -25.65 -10.58 11.66
CA PHE A 168 -25.47 -9.40 12.49
C PHE A 168 -26.74 -8.96 13.26
N ALA A 169 -27.93 -9.33 12.78
CA ALA A 169 -29.20 -8.97 13.42
C ALA A 169 -29.57 -9.87 14.60
N ASN A 170 -29.20 -11.14 14.58
CA ASN A 170 -29.67 -12.15 15.51
C ASN A 170 -28.77 -12.39 16.75
N SER A 171 -28.05 -11.39 17.22
CA SER A 171 -27.21 -11.46 18.44
C SER A 171 -27.99 -11.58 19.76
N SER A 172 -29.32 -11.74 19.73
CA SER A 172 -30.14 -11.93 20.93
C SER A 172 -30.29 -13.40 21.35
N ALA A 173 -29.75 -14.37 20.60
CA ALA A 173 -29.67 -15.75 21.04
C ALA A 173 -28.62 -15.88 22.15
N SER A 174 -29.00 -16.35 23.29
CA SER A 174 -28.33 -16.27 24.60
C SER A 174 -26.96 -16.97 24.75
N GLU A 175 -26.33 -17.40 23.64
CA GLU A 175 -25.07 -18.15 23.69
C GLU A 175 -23.96 -17.60 22.77
N VAL A 176 -24.23 -16.55 21.97
CA VAL A 176 -23.25 -15.98 21.03
C VAL A 176 -22.89 -14.55 21.40
N ASP A 177 -21.68 -14.35 21.89
CA ASP A 177 -21.17 -13.04 22.31
C ASP A 177 -20.72 -12.16 21.14
N GLY A 178 -20.51 -12.73 19.95
CA GLY A 178 -20.14 -12.01 18.73
C GLY A 178 -19.77 -12.94 17.57
N VAL A 179 -19.81 -12.39 16.35
CA VAL A 179 -19.46 -13.11 15.12
C VAL A 179 -18.25 -12.46 14.46
N VAL A 180 -17.28 -13.29 14.09
CA VAL A 180 -16.11 -12.92 13.30
C VAL A 180 -16.34 -13.40 11.87
N VAL A 181 -16.56 -12.47 10.95
CA VAL A 181 -16.74 -12.77 9.53
C VAL A 181 -15.41 -12.56 8.83
N VAL A 182 -14.95 -13.57 8.11
CA VAL A 182 -13.75 -13.51 7.27
C VAL A 182 -14.19 -13.66 5.82
N ILE A 183 -13.79 -12.70 4.99
CA ILE A 183 -13.99 -12.73 3.54
C ILE A 183 -12.60 -12.80 2.92
N ASP A 184 -12.28 -13.93 2.29
CA ASP A 184 -10.98 -14.20 1.68
C ASP A 184 -11.05 -14.02 0.16
N ALA A 185 -9.92 -13.62 -0.42
CA ALA A 185 -9.77 -13.42 -1.86
C ALA A 185 -10.70 -12.34 -2.44
N VAL A 186 -10.86 -11.21 -1.73
CA VAL A 186 -11.71 -10.10 -2.18
C VAL A 186 -11.24 -9.47 -3.51
N GLU A 187 -10.02 -9.76 -3.93
CA GLU A 187 -9.49 -9.41 -5.25
C GLU A 187 -10.18 -10.14 -6.41
N ASN A 188 -10.94 -11.19 -6.15
CA ASN A 188 -11.70 -11.90 -7.18
C ASN A 188 -13.02 -11.19 -7.53
N ALA A 189 -13.49 -10.29 -6.66
CA ALA A 189 -14.67 -9.48 -6.91
C ALA A 189 -14.32 -8.25 -7.77
N GLU A 190 -15.14 -7.94 -8.77
CA GLU A 190 -14.91 -6.82 -9.70
C GLU A 190 -15.43 -5.48 -9.15
N GLN A 191 -15.63 -4.50 -10.02
CA GLN A 191 -15.88 -3.07 -9.72
C GLN A 191 -17.01 -2.75 -8.71
N ARG A 192 -17.91 -3.67 -8.40
CA ARG A 192 -19.03 -3.46 -7.46
C ARG A 192 -18.66 -3.67 -5.99
N PHE A 193 -17.47 -4.17 -5.72
CA PHE A 193 -17.04 -4.53 -4.38
C PHE A 193 -17.14 -3.38 -3.38
N SER A 194 -16.81 -2.16 -3.77
CA SER A 194 -16.86 -0.99 -2.88
C SER A 194 -18.26 -0.72 -2.31
N SER A 195 -19.31 -0.83 -3.14
CA SER A 195 -20.70 -0.63 -2.69
C SER A 195 -21.17 -1.74 -1.75
N HIS A 196 -20.73 -2.96 -1.96
CA HIS A 196 -21.06 -4.09 -1.10
C HIS A 196 -20.39 -3.97 0.27
N ILE A 197 -19.12 -3.55 0.31
CA ILE A 197 -18.41 -3.30 1.57
C ILE A 197 -19.06 -2.20 2.40
N GLU A 198 -19.48 -1.09 1.80
CA GLU A 198 -20.19 -0.04 2.52
C GLU A 198 -21.47 -0.58 3.18
N ASN A 199 -22.21 -1.44 2.51
CA ASN A 199 -23.39 -2.08 3.06
C ASN A 199 -23.05 -3.02 4.23
N ILE A 200 -22.03 -3.87 4.07
CA ILE A 200 -21.55 -4.77 5.15
C ILE A 200 -21.12 -3.95 6.37
N LEU A 201 -20.34 -2.91 6.16
CA LEU A 201 -19.86 -2.03 7.22
C LEU A 201 -21.00 -1.29 7.92
N THR A 202 -21.98 -0.82 7.17
CA THR A 202 -23.17 -0.16 7.73
C THR A 202 -23.91 -1.12 8.67
N GLN A 203 -24.09 -2.37 8.25
CA GLN A 203 -24.71 -3.41 9.08
C GLN A 203 -23.88 -3.74 10.33
N LEU A 204 -22.57 -3.94 10.16
CA LEU A 204 -21.64 -4.23 11.24
C LEU A 204 -21.61 -3.12 12.29
N LEU A 205 -21.46 -1.86 11.84
CA LEU A 205 -21.31 -0.69 12.73
C LEU A 205 -22.62 -0.29 13.39
N SER A 206 -23.76 -0.54 12.74
CA SER A 206 -25.09 -0.32 13.32
C SER A 206 -25.50 -1.40 14.32
N SER A 207 -24.83 -2.55 14.33
CA SER A 207 -25.09 -3.58 15.31
C SER A 207 -24.80 -3.10 16.73
N PRO A 208 -25.70 -3.36 17.71
CA PRO A 208 -25.45 -3.04 19.12
C PRO A 208 -24.30 -3.85 19.70
N ASN A 209 -23.97 -5.00 19.09
CA ASN A 209 -22.91 -5.88 19.56
C ASN A 209 -21.54 -5.45 19.04
N LYS A 210 -20.75 -4.82 19.91
CA LYS A 210 -19.40 -4.33 19.59
C LYS A 210 -18.32 -5.42 19.53
N ARG A 211 -18.67 -6.68 19.77
CA ARG A 211 -17.75 -7.83 19.59
C ARG A 211 -17.77 -8.41 18.18
N HIS A 212 -18.69 -8.00 17.31
CA HIS A 212 -18.63 -8.38 15.88
C HIS A 212 -17.37 -7.87 15.22
N ARG A 213 -16.78 -8.69 14.33
CA ARG A 213 -15.56 -8.34 13.55
C ARG A 213 -15.76 -8.71 12.10
N LEU A 214 -15.16 -7.89 11.23
CA LEU A 214 -15.05 -8.14 9.80
C LEU A 214 -13.57 -8.15 9.42
N ILE A 215 -13.13 -9.18 8.73
CA ILE A 215 -11.78 -9.31 8.20
C ILE A 215 -11.89 -9.52 6.70
N LEU A 216 -11.25 -8.63 5.95
CA LEU A 216 -11.12 -8.70 4.50
C LEU A 216 -9.68 -9.08 4.19
N LEU A 217 -9.48 -10.08 3.33
CA LEU A 217 -8.16 -10.50 2.88
C LEU A 217 -7.99 -10.19 1.40
N SER A 218 -6.91 -9.50 1.04
CA SER A 218 -6.65 -9.08 -0.34
C SER A 218 -5.18 -9.15 -0.70
N ASP A 219 -4.89 -9.26 -1.98
CA ASP A 219 -3.56 -9.02 -2.51
C ASP A 219 -3.26 -7.51 -2.53
N PRO A 220 -1.98 -7.08 -2.46
CA PRO A 220 -1.63 -5.66 -2.34
C PRO A 220 -2.14 -4.80 -3.49
N THR A 221 -2.09 -5.32 -4.73
CA THR A 221 -2.54 -4.59 -5.93
C THR A 221 -4.03 -4.29 -5.83
N ALA A 222 -4.85 -5.31 -5.57
CA ALA A 222 -6.29 -5.15 -5.43
C ALA A 222 -6.67 -4.33 -4.19
N SER A 223 -5.96 -4.49 -3.05
CA SER A 223 -6.23 -3.71 -1.83
C SER A 223 -6.06 -2.21 -2.03
N ASN A 224 -5.22 -1.80 -2.98
CA ASN A 224 -4.99 -0.38 -3.29
C ASN A 224 -6.08 0.21 -4.20
N GLU A 225 -6.75 -0.63 -4.98
CA GLU A 225 -7.92 -0.24 -5.79
C GLU A 225 -9.21 -0.17 -4.97
N LEU A 226 -9.27 -0.90 -3.86
CA LEU A 226 -10.44 -0.94 -3.01
C LEU A 226 -10.65 0.41 -2.29
N VAL A 227 -11.73 1.09 -2.66
CA VAL A 227 -12.22 2.25 -1.90
C VAL A 227 -12.97 1.70 -0.68
N VAL A 228 -12.28 1.62 0.46
CA VAL A 228 -12.91 1.23 1.73
C VAL A 228 -13.05 2.44 2.63
N PRO A 229 -14.17 2.56 3.37
CA PRO A 229 -14.38 3.63 4.33
C PRO A 229 -13.27 3.71 5.39
N LEU A 230 -13.04 4.91 5.94
CA LEU A 230 -12.03 5.17 6.99
C LEU A 230 -12.22 4.33 8.27
N THR A 231 -13.38 3.73 8.44
CA THR A 231 -13.68 2.84 9.57
C THR A 231 -13.03 1.46 9.43
N VAL A 232 -12.51 1.12 8.24
CA VAL A 232 -11.75 -0.11 8.00
C VAL A 232 -10.27 0.17 8.18
N ALA A 233 -9.67 -0.43 9.19
CA ALA A 233 -8.24 -0.33 9.43
C ALA A 233 -7.47 -1.20 8.42
N ARG A 234 -6.47 -0.61 7.74
CA ARG A 234 -5.66 -1.30 6.74
C ARG A 234 -4.31 -1.70 7.31
N TYR A 235 -3.93 -2.94 7.12
CA TYR A 235 -2.65 -3.47 7.56
C TYR A 235 -2.00 -4.38 6.50
N ASN A 236 -0.68 -4.29 6.42
CA ASN A 236 0.11 -5.16 5.57
C ASN A 236 0.73 -6.29 6.41
N ILE A 237 0.55 -7.52 5.96
CA ILE A 237 1.22 -8.68 6.56
C ILE A 237 2.70 -8.59 6.26
N LYS A 238 3.52 -8.71 7.29
CA LYS A 238 4.98 -8.73 7.17
C LYS A 238 5.49 -10.11 6.74
N PRO A 239 6.56 -10.12 5.95
CA PRO A 239 7.30 -11.35 5.71
C PRO A 239 7.75 -12.01 7.02
N LEU A 240 7.90 -13.34 7.03
CA LEU A 240 8.43 -14.06 8.18
C LEU A 240 9.86 -13.60 8.49
N SER A 241 10.11 -13.22 9.72
CA SER A 241 11.48 -12.92 10.17
C SER A 241 12.35 -14.20 10.20
N SER A 242 13.66 -14.03 10.12
CA SER A 242 14.60 -15.16 10.25
C SER A 242 14.47 -15.85 11.61
N ALA A 243 14.14 -15.13 12.68
CA ALA A 243 13.88 -15.70 14.00
C ALA A 243 12.66 -16.62 13.99
N GLN A 244 11.50 -16.15 13.48
CA GLN A 244 10.30 -16.97 13.37
C GLN A 244 10.52 -18.25 12.58
N ARG A 245 11.27 -18.16 11.48
CA ARG A 245 11.61 -19.33 10.65
C ARG A 245 12.51 -20.31 11.40
N ARG A 246 13.57 -19.83 12.08
CA ARG A 246 14.48 -20.66 12.88
C ARG A 246 13.78 -21.34 14.03
N ASP A 247 13.00 -20.61 14.80
CA ASP A 247 12.32 -21.14 15.99
C ASP A 247 11.36 -22.27 15.62
N LYS A 248 10.68 -22.16 14.46
CA LYS A 248 9.75 -23.18 14.00
C LYS A 248 10.44 -24.46 13.52
N VAL A 249 11.59 -24.35 12.85
CA VAL A 249 12.30 -25.53 12.30
C VAL A 249 13.32 -26.12 13.25
N ALA A 250 13.78 -25.38 14.25
CA ALA A 250 14.77 -25.85 15.22
C ALA A 250 14.43 -27.22 15.86
N PRO A 251 13.15 -27.51 16.20
CA PRO A 251 12.78 -28.82 16.70
C PRO A 251 12.76 -29.96 15.65
N LEU A 252 12.81 -29.61 14.36
CA LEU A 252 12.49 -30.48 13.24
C LEU A 252 13.70 -30.88 12.41
N MET A 253 14.83 -30.16 12.50
CA MET A 253 16.03 -30.36 11.66
C MET A 253 17.34 -30.19 12.44
N PRO A 254 18.45 -30.76 11.98
CA PRO A 254 19.79 -30.48 12.50
C PRO A 254 20.17 -29.00 12.35
N ALA A 255 20.89 -28.45 13.32
CA ALA A 255 21.19 -27.00 13.40
C ALA A 255 21.92 -26.44 12.16
N GLU A 256 22.78 -27.23 11.50
CA GLU A 256 23.50 -26.81 10.30
C GLU A 256 22.60 -26.58 9.10
N ALA A 257 21.58 -27.43 8.92
CA ALA A 257 20.59 -27.27 7.81
C ALA A 257 19.58 -26.13 8.03
N ILE A 258 19.36 -25.74 9.29
CA ILE A 258 18.39 -24.68 9.64
C ILE A 258 18.87 -23.30 9.21
N VAL A 259 20.19 -23.03 9.38
CA VAL A 259 20.75 -21.69 9.16
C VAL A 259 20.55 -21.25 7.71
N ASP A 260 20.82 -22.14 6.77
CA ASP A 260 20.76 -21.82 5.35
C ASP A 260 19.31 -21.61 4.85
N ILE A 261 18.38 -22.50 5.23
CA ILE A 261 16.96 -22.37 4.82
C ILE A 261 16.28 -21.15 5.47
N ALA A 262 16.64 -20.79 6.70
CA ALA A 262 16.06 -19.68 7.41
C ALA A 262 16.64 -18.31 7.04
N SER A 263 17.78 -18.24 6.36
CA SER A 263 18.49 -16.99 6.03
C SER A 263 18.10 -16.38 4.69
N GLY A 264 17.62 -17.18 3.72
CA GLY A 264 17.28 -16.71 2.37
C GLY A 264 16.15 -15.68 2.34
N ASP A 265 16.27 -14.67 1.48
CA ASP A 265 15.24 -13.62 1.35
C ASP A 265 13.91 -14.17 0.83
N SER A 266 13.94 -15.06 -0.16
CA SER A 266 12.73 -15.72 -0.71
C SER A 266 11.98 -16.51 0.35
N THR A 267 12.67 -17.15 1.30
CA THR A 267 12.05 -17.93 2.37
C THR A 267 11.36 -17.07 3.45
N SER A 268 11.43 -15.74 3.34
CA SER A 268 10.58 -14.84 4.12
C SER A 268 9.08 -14.95 3.77
N ASN A 269 8.76 -15.44 2.58
CA ASN A 269 7.39 -15.82 2.19
C ASN A 269 7.06 -17.21 2.74
N PRO A 270 5.97 -17.41 3.49
CA PRO A 270 5.60 -18.70 4.10
C PRO A 270 5.49 -19.86 3.11
N ALA A 271 4.94 -19.65 1.92
CA ALA A 271 4.81 -20.70 0.91
C ALA A 271 6.17 -21.12 0.34
N LEU A 272 7.07 -20.16 0.10
CA LEU A 272 8.42 -20.42 -0.37
C LEU A 272 9.31 -21.02 0.75
N PHE A 273 9.04 -20.66 2.00
CA PHE A 273 9.70 -21.31 3.14
C PHE A 273 9.34 -22.80 3.23
N ALA A 274 8.06 -23.14 3.07
CA ALA A 274 7.62 -24.52 3.01
C ALA A 274 8.26 -25.27 1.81
N LEU A 275 8.34 -24.62 0.65
CA LEU A 275 8.98 -25.18 -0.55
C LEU A 275 10.47 -25.45 -0.33
N ALA A 276 11.21 -24.50 0.24
CA ALA A 276 12.64 -24.66 0.59
C ALA A 276 12.85 -25.80 1.57
N PHE A 277 11.97 -25.92 2.54
CA PHE A 277 12.00 -26.97 3.55
C PHE A 277 11.82 -28.36 2.94
N GLU A 278 10.80 -28.55 2.10
CA GLU A 278 10.56 -29.82 1.40
C GLU A 278 11.66 -30.14 0.38
N ALA A 279 12.12 -29.14 -0.39
CA ALA A 279 13.21 -29.32 -1.34
C ALA A 279 14.56 -29.59 -0.66
N LYS A 280 14.71 -29.27 0.62
CA LYS A 280 15.99 -29.23 1.36
C LYS A 280 17.04 -28.35 0.67
N HIS A 281 16.58 -27.22 0.13
CA HIS A 281 17.40 -26.30 -0.65
C HIS A 281 17.32 -24.87 -0.07
N PRO A 282 18.47 -24.22 0.18
CA PRO A 282 18.51 -22.88 0.80
C PRO A 282 18.28 -21.74 -0.20
N GLY A 283 17.80 -22.00 -1.41
CA GLY A 283 17.75 -21.04 -2.52
C GLY A 283 17.20 -19.66 -2.18
N ASP A 284 17.84 -18.64 -2.74
CA ASP A 284 17.45 -17.25 -2.58
C ASP A 284 16.35 -16.83 -3.58
N GLN A 285 16.10 -17.66 -4.59
CA GLN A 285 15.12 -17.38 -5.66
C GLN A 285 14.02 -18.45 -5.69
N ALA A 286 12.77 -18.00 -5.91
CA ALA A 286 11.60 -18.85 -5.92
C ALA A 286 11.65 -19.90 -7.04
N GLU A 287 12.18 -19.53 -8.19
CA GLU A 287 12.32 -20.36 -9.39
C GLU A 287 13.28 -21.54 -9.15
N VAL A 288 14.42 -21.27 -8.49
CA VAL A 288 15.41 -22.29 -8.10
C VAL A 288 14.83 -23.27 -7.10
N LEU A 289 14.10 -22.76 -6.11
CA LEU A 289 13.42 -23.60 -5.11
C LEU A 289 12.39 -24.52 -5.76
N LEU A 290 11.61 -23.99 -6.74
CA LEU A 290 10.63 -24.78 -7.48
C LEU A 290 11.30 -25.92 -8.26
N ASP A 291 12.37 -25.63 -8.99
CA ASP A 291 13.06 -26.64 -9.79
C ASP A 291 13.70 -27.74 -8.91
N ALA A 292 14.29 -27.34 -7.77
CA ALA A 292 14.82 -28.31 -6.79
C ALA A 292 13.72 -29.21 -6.20
N TRP A 293 12.56 -28.63 -5.91
CA TRP A 293 11.40 -29.38 -5.41
C TRP A 293 10.85 -30.34 -6.46
N LEU A 294 10.72 -29.90 -7.73
CA LEU A 294 10.25 -30.74 -8.84
C LEU A 294 11.16 -31.95 -9.09
N VAL A 295 12.47 -31.79 -9.01
CA VAL A 295 13.41 -32.92 -9.11
C VAL A 295 13.07 -33.95 -8.04
N LYS A 296 12.88 -33.52 -6.79
CA LYS A 296 12.54 -34.44 -5.69
C LYS A 296 11.19 -35.14 -5.87
N VAL A 297 10.17 -34.42 -6.36
CA VAL A 297 8.84 -34.99 -6.61
C VAL A 297 8.89 -36.02 -7.75
N ASN A 298 9.63 -35.71 -8.82
CA ASN A 298 9.79 -36.62 -9.97
C ASN A 298 10.60 -37.89 -9.61
N ASP A 299 11.60 -37.79 -8.74
CA ASP A 299 12.38 -38.94 -8.26
C ASP A 299 11.54 -39.90 -7.40
N ALA A 300 10.49 -39.38 -6.73
CA ALA A 300 9.61 -40.18 -5.87
C ALA A 300 8.53 -40.96 -6.65
N ASP A 301 8.01 -40.41 -7.76
CA ASP A 301 6.80 -40.92 -8.47
C ASP A 301 6.87 -40.81 -10.01
N GLY A 302 7.96 -40.97 -10.63
CA GLY A 302 8.35 -41.06 -12.05
C GLY A 302 7.33 -40.83 -13.21
N SER A 303 6.06 -40.52 -12.98
CA SER A 303 5.04 -40.42 -14.04
C SER A 303 4.03 -39.26 -13.92
N ILE A 304 4.06 -38.49 -12.85
CA ILE A 304 3.05 -37.43 -12.62
C ILE A 304 3.34 -36.16 -13.45
N ALA A 305 4.57 -36.00 -13.96
CA ALA A 305 5.11 -34.69 -14.19
C ALA A 305 4.58 -33.94 -15.41
N GLU A 306 4.48 -34.52 -16.59
CA GLU A 306 4.23 -33.69 -17.79
C GLU A 306 2.77 -33.51 -18.15
N ASN A 307 1.95 -34.56 -18.12
CA ASN A 307 0.54 -34.44 -18.54
C ASN A 307 -0.33 -33.77 -17.48
N ALA A 308 -0.14 -34.11 -16.20
CA ALA A 308 -0.86 -33.49 -15.10
C ALA A 308 -0.46 -32.01 -14.93
N PHE A 309 0.81 -31.71 -15.16
CA PHE A 309 1.34 -30.37 -15.17
C PHE A 309 0.76 -29.52 -16.30
N HIS A 310 0.71 -30.07 -17.52
CA HIS A 310 0.07 -29.41 -18.66
C HIS A 310 -1.41 -29.15 -18.40
N GLN A 311 -2.12 -30.12 -17.85
CA GLN A 311 -3.54 -29.98 -17.52
C GLN A 311 -3.78 -28.92 -16.46
N MET A 312 -2.95 -28.83 -15.40
CA MET A 312 -3.03 -27.77 -14.39
C MET A 312 -2.79 -26.37 -14.97
N CYS A 313 -1.82 -26.25 -15.86
CA CYS A 313 -1.55 -24.97 -16.53
C CYS A 313 -2.72 -24.56 -17.42
N MET A 314 -3.35 -25.51 -18.11
CA MET A 314 -4.59 -25.29 -18.88
C MET A 314 -5.76 -24.93 -17.97
N GLU A 315 -5.94 -25.58 -16.85
CA GLU A 315 -7.00 -25.26 -15.87
C GLU A 315 -6.84 -23.86 -15.28
N ILE A 316 -5.63 -23.43 -14.95
CA ILE A 316 -5.35 -22.07 -14.45
C ILE A 316 -5.50 -21.04 -15.58
N SER A 317 -5.12 -21.37 -16.81
CA SER A 317 -5.31 -20.53 -17.98
C SER A 317 -6.78 -20.42 -18.39
N ASN A 318 -7.56 -21.49 -18.21
CA ASN A 318 -8.98 -21.58 -18.58
C ASN A 318 -9.93 -21.19 -17.43
N ALA A 319 -9.45 -21.04 -16.19
CA ALA A 319 -10.28 -20.55 -15.08
C ALA A 319 -10.77 -19.10 -15.28
N SER A 320 -10.27 -18.41 -16.31
CA SER A 320 -10.82 -17.16 -16.83
C SER A 320 -11.79 -17.34 -18.01
N VAL A 321 -12.03 -18.57 -18.48
CA VAL A 321 -13.00 -18.88 -19.55
C VAL A 321 -13.93 -19.96 -19.03
N VAL A 322 -15.11 -19.52 -18.69
CA VAL A 322 -16.23 -20.26 -18.11
C VAL A 322 -16.58 -21.50 -18.94
N GLU A 323 -16.25 -22.69 -18.43
CA GLU A 323 -17.07 -23.87 -18.59
C GLU A 323 -16.92 -24.79 -17.37
N PRO A 324 -18.02 -25.29 -16.78
CA PRO A 324 -17.95 -26.19 -15.63
C PRO A 324 -17.33 -27.51 -16.06
N GLN A 325 -16.28 -27.92 -15.36
CA GLN A 325 -15.59 -29.17 -15.60
C GLN A 325 -16.48 -30.41 -15.37
N PRO A 326 -16.30 -31.48 -16.15
CA PRO A 326 -16.95 -32.74 -15.86
C PRO A 326 -16.42 -33.34 -14.55
N PRO A 327 -17.28 -33.95 -13.73
CA PRO A 327 -16.86 -34.56 -12.47
C PRO A 327 -16.04 -35.83 -12.77
N GLY A 328 -14.79 -35.85 -12.34
CA GLY A 328 -14.02 -37.09 -12.30
C GLY A 328 -12.57 -36.95 -12.77
N VAL A 329 -11.73 -36.71 -11.87
CA VAL A 329 -10.43 -37.22 -11.49
C VAL A 329 -9.84 -36.22 -10.51
N GLU A 330 -9.97 -36.43 -9.22
CA GLU A 330 -9.12 -35.78 -8.21
C GLU A 330 -7.68 -36.28 -8.45
N LEU A 331 -6.90 -35.47 -9.13
CA LEU A 331 -5.45 -35.66 -9.18
C LEU A 331 -4.92 -35.46 -7.77
N ASP A 332 -4.24 -36.47 -7.24
CA ASP A 332 -3.62 -36.41 -5.92
C ASP A 332 -2.35 -35.51 -6.00
N TRP A 333 -2.60 -34.20 -6.01
CA TRP A 333 -1.54 -33.20 -6.10
C TRP A 333 -0.67 -33.20 -4.85
N PRO A 334 0.66 -33.07 -4.99
CA PRO A 334 1.52 -32.76 -3.87
C PRO A 334 0.98 -31.56 -3.08
N LEU A 335 0.99 -31.67 -1.77
CA LEU A 335 0.37 -30.70 -0.88
C LEU A 335 0.73 -29.24 -1.20
N LEU A 336 2.02 -28.97 -1.47
CA LEU A 336 2.49 -27.64 -1.82
C LEU A 336 1.95 -27.12 -3.15
N ALA A 337 1.67 -27.99 -4.12
CA ALA A 337 1.07 -27.57 -5.39
C ALA A 337 -0.36 -27.02 -5.24
N ARG A 338 -1.01 -27.19 -4.09
CA ARG A 338 -2.29 -26.56 -3.75
C ARG A 338 -2.14 -25.07 -3.40
N SER A 339 -0.93 -24.61 -3.06
CA SER A 339 -0.66 -23.21 -2.80
C SER A 339 -0.78 -22.36 -4.07
N ARG A 340 -1.55 -21.26 -4.02
CA ARG A 340 -1.69 -20.29 -5.12
C ARG A 340 -0.31 -19.79 -5.61
N LYS A 341 0.64 -19.52 -4.68
CA LYS A 341 2.00 -19.09 -5.05
C LYS A 341 2.74 -20.14 -5.87
N ILE A 342 2.70 -21.39 -5.42
CA ILE A 342 3.37 -22.49 -6.12
C ILE A 342 2.71 -22.75 -7.49
N LYS A 343 1.39 -22.73 -7.57
CA LYS A 343 0.67 -22.83 -8.85
C LYS A 343 1.12 -21.77 -9.86
N ARG A 344 1.23 -20.50 -9.43
CA ARG A 344 1.70 -19.40 -10.29
C ARG A 344 3.14 -19.63 -10.79
N LEU A 345 4.04 -20.11 -9.94
CA LEU A 345 5.40 -20.47 -10.35
C LEU A 345 5.42 -21.62 -11.36
N LEU A 346 4.57 -22.63 -11.18
CA LEU A 346 4.44 -23.75 -12.11
C LEU A 346 3.95 -23.29 -13.48
N VAL A 347 2.94 -22.40 -13.54
CA VAL A 347 2.46 -21.80 -14.81
C VAL A 347 3.56 -20.99 -15.48
N ALA A 348 4.29 -20.17 -14.74
CA ALA A 348 5.41 -19.40 -15.29
C ALA A 348 6.48 -20.31 -15.93
N ARG A 349 6.82 -21.41 -15.24
CA ARG A 349 7.73 -22.43 -15.77
C ARG A 349 7.19 -23.09 -17.06
N HIS A 350 5.90 -23.40 -17.11
CA HIS A 350 5.30 -23.94 -18.33
C HIS A 350 5.36 -22.94 -19.48
N LEU A 351 4.94 -21.70 -19.26
CA LEU A 351 5.00 -20.62 -20.27
C LEU A 351 6.43 -20.38 -20.79
N SER A 352 7.46 -20.61 -19.96
CA SER A 352 8.85 -20.48 -20.40
C SER A 352 9.24 -21.45 -21.53
N ASN A 353 8.52 -22.59 -21.67
CA ASN A 353 8.73 -23.57 -22.73
C ASN A 353 7.86 -23.34 -23.98
N LEU A 354 6.85 -22.44 -23.89
CA LEU A 354 5.98 -22.10 -25.01
C LEU A 354 6.52 -20.91 -25.83
N SER A 355 5.86 -20.54 -26.91
CA SER A 355 6.23 -19.35 -27.70
C SER A 355 5.94 -18.05 -26.94
N THR A 356 6.63 -16.97 -27.29
CA THR A 356 6.44 -15.65 -26.68
C THR A 356 5.06 -15.07 -26.93
N GLU A 357 4.45 -15.37 -28.08
CA GLU A 357 3.09 -14.92 -28.44
C GLU A 357 2.05 -15.45 -27.44
N VAL A 358 2.17 -16.72 -27.03
CA VAL A 358 1.29 -17.32 -26.03
C VAL A 358 1.42 -16.61 -24.68
N ALA A 359 2.64 -16.26 -24.28
CA ALA A 359 2.86 -15.55 -23.01
C ALA A 359 2.29 -14.12 -23.04
N VAL A 360 2.42 -13.43 -24.19
CA VAL A 360 1.83 -12.08 -24.39
C VAL A 360 0.31 -12.15 -24.35
N GLU A 361 -0.31 -13.08 -25.09
CA GLU A 361 -1.76 -13.25 -25.11
C GLU A 361 -2.31 -13.60 -23.73
N PHE A 362 -1.64 -14.51 -23.02
CA PHE A 362 -1.98 -14.88 -21.65
C PHE A 362 -1.98 -13.67 -20.70
N PHE A 363 -0.95 -12.81 -20.77
CA PHE A 363 -0.89 -11.61 -19.95
C PHE A 363 -1.92 -10.56 -20.36
N ARG A 364 -2.10 -10.32 -21.67
CA ARG A 364 -3.06 -9.33 -22.20
C ARG A 364 -4.52 -9.68 -21.85
N HIS A 365 -4.83 -10.96 -21.67
CA HIS A 365 -6.17 -11.39 -21.29
C HIS A 365 -6.59 -10.87 -19.90
N ASP A 366 -5.70 -10.96 -18.90
CA ASP A 366 -5.93 -10.42 -17.55
C ASP A 366 -4.62 -9.95 -16.92
N PRO A 367 -4.18 -8.71 -17.19
CA PRO A 367 -2.91 -8.20 -16.72
C PRO A 367 -2.78 -8.10 -15.19
N ILE A 368 -3.90 -8.07 -14.47
CA ILE A 368 -3.90 -7.96 -13.01
C ILE A 368 -3.67 -9.33 -12.37
N ARG A 369 -4.48 -10.33 -12.75
CA ARG A 369 -4.40 -11.67 -12.16
C ARG A 369 -3.15 -12.43 -12.59
N THR A 370 -2.64 -12.16 -13.80
CA THR A 370 -1.46 -12.83 -14.36
C THR A 370 -0.13 -12.14 -14.06
N ALA A 371 -0.14 -10.95 -13.43
CA ALA A 371 1.05 -10.16 -13.13
C ALA A 371 2.17 -10.94 -12.41
N GLU A 372 1.85 -11.68 -11.36
CA GLU A 372 2.85 -12.49 -10.63
C GLU A 372 3.41 -13.64 -11.48
N ILE A 373 2.58 -14.21 -12.38
CA ILE A 373 3.00 -15.27 -13.30
C ILE A 373 3.99 -14.69 -14.31
N LEU A 374 3.64 -13.55 -14.93
CA LEU A 374 4.54 -12.85 -15.85
C LEU A 374 5.84 -12.45 -15.16
N GLN A 375 5.77 -11.93 -13.94
CA GLN A 375 6.98 -11.57 -13.18
C GLN A 375 7.92 -12.78 -13.01
N SER A 376 7.39 -13.92 -12.59
CA SER A 376 8.18 -15.15 -12.44
C SER A 376 8.71 -15.68 -13.78
N LEU A 377 7.92 -15.57 -14.86
CA LEU A 377 8.35 -15.91 -16.22
C LEU A 377 9.52 -15.04 -16.67
N LEU A 378 9.44 -13.73 -16.48
CA LEU A 378 10.49 -12.78 -16.85
C LEU A 378 11.79 -13.04 -16.09
N ILE A 379 11.72 -13.30 -14.77
CA ILE A 379 12.88 -13.67 -13.95
C ILE A 379 13.53 -14.95 -14.50
N ARG A 380 12.73 -15.97 -14.75
CA ARG A 380 13.21 -17.26 -15.28
C ARG A 380 13.87 -17.13 -16.66
N LEU A 381 13.24 -16.41 -17.60
CA LEU A 381 13.79 -16.18 -18.94
C LEU A 381 15.10 -15.38 -18.87
N ARG A 382 15.17 -14.39 -17.99
CA ARG A 382 16.36 -13.57 -17.79
C ARG A 382 17.58 -14.38 -17.39
N GLU A 383 17.39 -15.47 -16.67
CA GLU A 383 18.47 -16.36 -16.25
C GLU A 383 18.80 -17.45 -17.25
N ALA A 384 17.80 -17.92 -18.01
CA ALA A 384 17.94 -19.10 -18.85
C ALA A 384 18.05 -18.79 -20.36
N ASP A 385 17.43 -17.70 -20.85
CA ASP A 385 17.31 -17.37 -22.29
C ASP A 385 17.11 -15.87 -22.52
N ASP A 386 18.23 -15.14 -22.54
CA ASP A 386 18.25 -13.67 -22.77
C ASP A 386 17.56 -13.27 -24.08
N GLN A 387 17.70 -14.07 -25.14
CA GLN A 387 17.12 -13.75 -26.45
C GLN A 387 15.59 -13.83 -26.38
N LYS A 388 15.06 -14.88 -25.75
CA LYS A 388 13.62 -15.05 -25.57
C LYS A 388 13.04 -13.99 -24.63
N PHE A 389 13.79 -13.60 -23.61
CA PHE A 389 13.43 -12.46 -22.72
C PHE A 389 13.27 -11.18 -23.53
N ASP A 390 14.25 -10.82 -24.37
CA ASP A 390 14.22 -9.57 -25.15
C ASP A 390 13.07 -9.56 -26.15
N ILE A 391 12.78 -10.69 -26.82
CA ILE A 391 11.63 -10.82 -27.75
C ILE A 391 10.31 -10.62 -26.99
N LEU A 392 10.14 -11.27 -25.83
CA LEU A 392 8.96 -11.14 -24.99
C LEU A 392 8.79 -9.70 -24.50
N ALA A 393 9.89 -9.07 -24.04
CA ALA A 393 9.86 -7.71 -23.53
C ALA A 393 9.43 -6.70 -24.62
N GLN A 394 9.96 -6.81 -25.81
CA GLN A 394 9.57 -5.97 -26.96
C GLN A 394 8.09 -6.13 -27.30
N ALA A 395 7.59 -7.38 -27.39
CA ALA A 395 6.19 -7.66 -27.71
C ALA A 395 5.21 -7.16 -26.61
N LEU A 396 5.63 -7.16 -25.36
CA LEU A 396 4.83 -6.63 -24.24
C LEU A 396 4.76 -5.09 -24.25
N LEU A 397 5.75 -4.39 -24.83
CA LEU A 397 5.85 -2.93 -24.87
C LEU A 397 5.46 -2.35 -26.24
N GLU A 398 4.91 -3.15 -27.16
CA GLU A 398 4.59 -2.72 -28.53
C GLU A 398 3.47 -1.66 -28.57
N ASP A 399 2.51 -1.75 -27.64
CA ASP A 399 1.36 -0.85 -27.59
C ASP A 399 1.53 0.23 -26.50
N ASP A 400 0.85 1.39 -26.67
CA ASP A 400 0.78 2.45 -25.66
C ASP A 400 -0.53 2.37 -24.88
N ASP A 401 -0.76 1.23 -24.21
CA ASP A 401 -1.97 0.99 -23.44
C ASP A 401 -1.67 0.67 -21.95
N ILE A 402 -2.73 0.55 -21.14
CA ILE A 402 -2.62 0.21 -19.72
C ILE A 402 -1.93 -1.15 -19.50
N THR A 403 -2.09 -2.09 -20.43
CA THR A 403 -1.48 -3.42 -20.35
C THR A 403 0.04 -3.33 -20.53
N SER A 404 0.49 -2.60 -21.54
CA SER A 404 1.92 -2.34 -21.77
C SER A 404 2.54 -1.49 -20.65
N GLN A 405 1.78 -0.55 -20.08
CA GLN A 405 2.18 0.19 -18.89
C GLN A 405 2.46 -0.76 -17.71
N ARG A 406 1.57 -1.71 -17.43
CA ARG A 406 1.77 -2.74 -16.39
C ARG A 406 2.93 -3.67 -16.69
N ALA A 407 3.07 -4.11 -17.94
CA ALA A 407 4.21 -4.92 -18.39
C ALA A 407 5.55 -4.21 -18.15
N ALA A 408 5.63 -2.91 -18.44
CA ALA A 408 6.82 -2.09 -18.18
C ALA A 408 7.26 -2.12 -16.71
N LEU A 409 6.30 -2.02 -15.77
CA LEU A 409 6.59 -2.11 -14.34
C LEU A 409 7.13 -3.48 -13.92
N LEU A 410 6.63 -4.56 -14.52
CA LEU A 410 7.11 -5.92 -14.25
C LEU A 410 8.49 -6.15 -14.86
N LEU A 411 8.72 -5.68 -16.08
CA LEU A 411 10.03 -5.73 -16.74
C LEU A 411 11.11 -5.00 -15.94
N ALA A 412 10.80 -3.83 -15.40
CA ALA A 412 11.73 -3.07 -14.56
C ALA A 412 12.18 -3.84 -13.30
N LYS A 413 11.35 -4.77 -12.82
CA LYS A 413 11.63 -5.62 -11.66
C LYS A 413 12.36 -6.92 -12.02
N ALA A 414 12.48 -7.27 -13.30
CA ALA A 414 13.04 -8.55 -13.75
C ALA A 414 14.58 -8.61 -13.76
N GLY A 415 15.27 -7.57 -13.29
CA GLY A 415 16.72 -7.52 -13.18
C GLY A 415 17.38 -6.54 -14.15
N LYS A 416 18.54 -6.91 -14.70
CA LYS A 416 19.30 -6.05 -15.61
C LYS A 416 18.67 -6.08 -17.00
N ILE A 417 18.38 -4.91 -17.56
CA ILE A 417 17.79 -4.70 -18.89
C ILE A 417 18.77 -3.90 -19.80
N CYS A 418 18.59 -3.98 -21.11
CA CYS A 418 19.40 -3.20 -22.04
C CYS A 418 18.91 -1.76 -22.12
N ALA A 419 19.77 -0.82 -22.58
CA ALA A 419 19.46 0.61 -22.62
C ALA A 419 18.20 0.93 -23.47
N GLN A 420 17.98 0.21 -24.56
CA GLN A 420 16.78 0.42 -25.40
C GLN A 420 15.49 0.08 -24.65
N LEU A 421 15.47 -0.99 -23.87
CA LEU A 421 14.31 -1.36 -23.04
C LEU A 421 14.17 -0.39 -21.87
N GLU A 422 15.27 0.12 -21.29
CA GLU A 422 15.22 1.17 -20.24
C GLU A 422 14.50 2.42 -20.75
N ASP A 423 14.79 2.87 -21.98
CA ASP A 423 14.12 4.03 -22.58
C ASP A 423 12.62 3.78 -22.78
N GLN A 424 12.24 2.60 -23.30
CA GLN A 424 10.83 2.24 -23.49
C GLN A 424 10.08 2.12 -22.16
N ILE A 425 10.67 1.48 -21.18
CA ILE A 425 10.09 1.35 -19.83
C ILE A 425 9.95 2.73 -19.16
N SER A 426 10.95 3.61 -19.32
CA SER A 426 10.90 4.97 -18.79
C SER A 426 9.80 5.79 -19.47
N HIS A 427 9.60 5.61 -20.77
CA HIS A 427 8.49 6.23 -21.48
C HIS A 427 7.14 5.79 -20.91
N GLN A 428 6.90 4.49 -20.77
CA GLN A 428 5.68 3.95 -20.19
C GLN A 428 5.48 4.42 -18.73
N ALA A 429 6.53 4.43 -17.93
CA ALA A 429 6.49 4.91 -16.54
C ALA A 429 6.12 6.41 -16.47
N LEU A 430 6.60 7.23 -17.40
CA LEU A 430 6.25 8.64 -17.50
C LEU A 430 4.75 8.83 -17.85
N GLU A 431 4.23 8.07 -18.81
CA GLU A 431 2.82 8.13 -19.18
C GLU A 431 1.90 7.65 -18.04
N ILE A 432 2.30 6.64 -17.26
CA ILE A 432 1.58 6.25 -16.04
C ILE A 432 1.40 7.44 -15.09
N LEU A 433 2.45 8.24 -14.86
CA LEU A 433 2.38 9.41 -13.98
C LEU A 433 1.56 10.55 -14.58
N ARG A 434 1.66 10.78 -15.90
CA ARG A 434 0.91 11.84 -16.59
C ARG A 434 -0.58 11.58 -16.60
N GLU A 435 -0.97 10.37 -16.96
CA GLU A 435 -2.37 9.99 -17.09
C GLU A 435 -3.06 9.77 -15.74
N GLY A 436 -2.33 9.25 -14.75
CA GLY A 436 -2.85 8.94 -13.43
C GLY A 436 -4.02 7.95 -13.44
N ARG A 437 -4.11 7.08 -14.48
CA ARG A 437 -5.17 6.07 -14.64
C ARG A 437 -4.95 4.85 -13.77
N LEU A 438 -3.68 4.45 -13.59
CA LEU A 438 -3.34 3.31 -12.75
C LEU A 438 -3.46 3.66 -11.26
N PRO A 439 -3.68 2.65 -10.39
CA PRO A 439 -3.68 2.80 -8.94
C PRO A 439 -2.41 3.46 -8.43
N PHE A 440 -2.50 4.13 -7.28
CA PHE A 440 -1.37 4.87 -6.73
C PHE A 440 -0.13 3.99 -6.44
N ALA A 441 -0.33 2.69 -6.12
CA ALA A 441 0.79 1.76 -5.92
C ALA A 441 1.58 1.52 -7.21
N GLU A 442 0.88 1.31 -8.33
CA GLU A 442 1.52 1.14 -9.64
C GLU A 442 2.16 2.47 -10.11
N ARG A 443 1.52 3.62 -9.83
CA ARG A 443 2.15 4.94 -10.07
C ARG A 443 3.41 5.14 -9.22
N GLN A 444 3.41 4.65 -7.98
CA GLN A 444 4.58 4.67 -7.12
C GLN A 444 5.72 3.78 -7.65
N ASP A 445 5.40 2.61 -8.18
CA ASP A 445 6.35 1.75 -8.90
C ASP A 445 6.93 2.47 -10.12
N ALA A 446 6.08 3.13 -10.93
CA ALA A 446 6.52 3.91 -12.09
C ALA A 446 7.47 5.05 -11.69
N ALA A 447 7.15 5.78 -10.62
CA ALA A 447 8.02 6.81 -10.09
C ALA A 447 9.38 6.26 -9.61
N SER A 448 9.38 5.09 -8.98
CA SER A 448 10.61 4.41 -8.56
C SER A 448 11.45 3.95 -9.76
N VAL A 449 10.81 3.52 -10.85
CA VAL A 449 11.47 3.20 -12.13
C VAL A 449 12.14 4.44 -12.71
N LEU A 450 11.42 5.56 -12.80
CA LEU A 450 11.98 6.83 -13.27
C LEU A 450 13.12 7.33 -12.38
N SER A 451 12.99 7.18 -11.07
CA SER A 451 14.08 7.51 -10.15
C SER A 451 15.36 6.73 -10.45
N ARG A 452 15.22 5.44 -10.74
CA ARG A 452 16.36 4.54 -11.01
C ARG A 452 17.00 4.79 -12.36
N PHE A 453 16.21 5.01 -13.43
CA PHE A 453 16.71 5.14 -14.80
C PHE A 453 17.00 6.59 -15.19
N GLY A 454 16.55 7.55 -14.40
CA GLY A 454 16.62 8.97 -14.65
C GLY A 454 15.23 9.53 -14.98
N ASP A 455 14.73 10.39 -14.09
CA ASP A 455 13.42 11.04 -14.29
C ASP A 455 13.56 12.14 -15.35
N PRO A 456 12.88 12.03 -16.51
CA PRO A 456 13.03 13.00 -17.59
C PRO A 456 12.28 14.32 -17.33
N ARG A 457 11.46 14.40 -16.27
CA ARG A 457 10.73 15.63 -15.93
C ARG A 457 11.70 16.68 -15.40
N ASP A 458 11.50 17.95 -15.77
CA ASP A 458 12.15 19.05 -15.08
C ASP A 458 11.47 19.29 -13.73
N LEU A 459 12.05 18.73 -12.67
CA LEU A 459 11.50 18.81 -11.31
C LEU A 459 11.86 20.16 -10.61
N LEU A 460 12.55 21.09 -11.29
CA LEU A 460 12.79 22.47 -10.84
C LEU A 460 11.97 23.49 -11.62
N VAL A 461 11.06 23.06 -12.49
CA VAL A 461 10.20 23.97 -13.24
C VAL A 461 9.35 24.84 -12.32
N LEU A 462 9.18 26.09 -12.70
CA LEU A 462 8.44 27.10 -11.93
C LEU A 462 7.12 27.45 -12.60
N ALA A 463 6.05 27.56 -11.84
CA ALA A 463 4.80 28.18 -12.27
C ALA A 463 4.84 29.70 -12.00
N GLU A 464 4.39 30.50 -12.95
CA GLU A 464 4.23 31.96 -12.78
C GLU A 464 2.88 32.27 -12.16
N ILE A 465 2.89 32.99 -11.05
CA ILE A 465 1.68 33.46 -10.36
C ILE A 465 1.62 34.98 -10.55
N PRO A 466 0.60 35.49 -11.27
CA PRO A 466 0.49 36.92 -11.53
C PRO A 466 0.09 37.69 -10.26
N ALA A 467 0.45 38.97 -10.23
CA ALA A 467 -0.02 39.87 -9.20
C ALA A 467 -1.56 39.92 -9.17
N SER A 468 -2.13 39.74 -8.00
CA SER A 468 -3.59 39.70 -7.84
C SER A 468 -4.01 40.07 -6.42
N LEU A 469 -5.31 40.34 -6.24
CA LEU A 469 -5.94 40.40 -4.93
C LEU A 469 -6.42 39.00 -4.57
N VAL A 470 -5.83 38.41 -3.55
CA VAL A 470 -6.10 37.02 -3.17
C VAL A 470 -6.92 36.95 -1.89
N THR A 471 -7.78 35.94 -1.79
CA THR A 471 -8.53 35.64 -0.57
C THR A 471 -7.77 34.60 0.25
N LEU A 472 -7.34 34.98 1.45
CA LEU A 472 -6.63 34.12 2.40
C LEU A 472 -7.53 33.65 3.52
N GLY A 473 -7.22 32.45 4.03
CA GLY A 473 -7.89 31.87 5.17
C GLY A 473 -9.19 31.12 4.83
N SER A 474 -9.84 30.66 5.87
CA SER A 474 -11.14 29.96 5.77
C SER A 474 -11.85 29.99 7.11
N ASN A 475 -13.14 29.64 7.09
CA ASN A 475 -13.94 29.53 8.31
C ASN A 475 -13.88 28.10 8.92
N THR A 476 -13.09 27.21 8.36
CA THR A 476 -13.05 25.79 8.77
C THR A 476 -12.17 25.54 10.00
N HIS A 477 -11.19 26.40 10.26
CA HIS A 477 -10.28 26.26 11.41
C HIS A 477 -9.97 27.61 12.05
N VAL A 478 -9.96 27.65 13.39
CA VAL A 478 -9.79 28.90 14.16
C VAL A 478 -8.52 29.68 13.81
N ASN A 479 -7.40 28.98 13.54
CA ASN A 479 -6.13 29.63 13.18
C ASN A 479 -6.08 30.15 11.74
N SER A 480 -7.08 29.82 10.92
CA SER A 480 -7.23 30.29 9.54
C SER A 480 -8.26 31.40 9.39
N GLN A 481 -8.84 31.88 10.49
CA GLN A 481 -9.84 32.96 10.54
C GLN A 481 -9.18 34.30 10.93
N PRO A 482 -9.79 35.41 10.48
CA PRO A 482 -10.88 35.51 9.51
C PRO A 482 -10.38 35.36 8.05
N MET A 483 -11.28 35.03 7.14
CA MET A 483 -11.04 35.22 5.71
C MET A 483 -10.86 36.71 5.43
N HIS A 484 -9.88 37.05 4.58
CA HIS A 484 -9.57 38.45 4.23
C HIS A 484 -8.89 38.50 2.87
N GLU A 485 -8.90 39.67 2.27
CA GLU A 485 -8.23 39.94 0.99
C GLU A 485 -6.87 40.56 1.23
N LEU A 486 -5.87 40.13 0.42
CA LEU A 486 -4.51 40.64 0.43
C LEU A 486 -3.98 40.80 -1.00
N PRO A 487 -3.36 41.95 -1.36
CA PRO A 487 -2.65 42.04 -2.62
C PRO A 487 -1.32 41.30 -2.56
N ILE A 488 -1.03 40.50 -3.59
CA ILE A 488 0.26 39.86 -3.79
C ILE A 488 0.93 40.36 -5.07
N HIS A 489 2.26 40.34 -5.08
CA HIS A 489 3.07 40.66 -6.26
C HIS A 489 3.25 39.43 -7.14
N THR A 490 3.64 39.62 -8.41
CA THR A 490 4.03 38.52 -9.29
C THR A 490 5.24 37.77 -8.71
N PHE A 491 5.18 36.46 -8.72
CA PHE A 491 6.25 35.57 -8.30
C PHE A 491 6.24 34.27 -9.13
N ARG A 492 7.31 33.49 -9.07
CA ARG A 492 7.39 32.16 -9.66
C ARG A 492 7.60 31.14 -8.54
N ILE A 493 6.86 30.04 -8.55
CA ILE A 493 6.93 29.01 -7.51
C ILE A 493 7.21 27.63 -8.11
N GLY A 494 8.00 26.81 -7.43
CA GLY A 494 8.25 25.43 -7.82
C GLY A 494 6.95 24.65 -7.99
N ILE A 495 6.74 24.03 -9.16
CA ILE A 495 5.59 23.16 -9.41
C ILE A 495 5.61 21.97 -8.44
N TYR A 496 6.79 21.50 -8.09
CA TYR A 496 7.01 20.40 -7.15
C TYR A 496 7.75 20.88 -5.89
N PRO A 497 7.60 20.15 -4.75
CA PRO A 497 8.54 20.26 -3.64
C PRO A 497 9.96 19.90 -4.09
N ILE A 498 10.98 20.43 -3.40
CA ILE A 498 12.39 20.06 -3.66
C ILE A 498 12.58 18.56 -3.38
N THR A 499 13.22 17.86 -4.33
CA THR A 499 13.37 16.42 -4.28
C THR A 499 14.65 15.96 -3.59
N VAL A 500 14.70 14.67 -3.23
CA VAL A 500 15.88 14.00 -2.66
C VAL A 500 17.12 14.22 -3.54
N GLY A 501 17.02 13.99 -4.85
CA GLY A 501 18.15 14.15 -5.78
C GLY A 501 18.67 15.59 -5.86
N GLN A 502 17.75 16.57 -5.86
CA GLN A 502 18.11 17.99 -5.86
C GLN A 502 18.77 18.40 -4.54
N TYR A 503 18.23 17.95 -3.42
CA TYR A 503 18.79 18.26 -2.11
C TYR A 503 20.13 17.54 -1.86
N ALA A 504 20.29 16.30 -2.34
CA ALA A 504 21.54 15.55 -2.30
C ALA A 504 22.68 16.28 -3.07
N THR A 505 22.35 16.92 -4.20
CA THR A 505 23.28 17.75 -4.94
C THR A 505 23.77 18.94 -4.11
N PHE A 506 22.86 19.63 -3.42
CA PHE A 506 23.20 20.73 -2.49
C PHE A 506 24.07 20.24 -1.31
N LYS A 507 23.68 19.13 -0.69
CA LYS A 507 24.44 18.51 0.41
C LYS A 507 25.89 18.23 -0.03
N THR A 508 26.05 17.62 -1.20
CA THR A 508 27.36 17.28 -1.75
C THR A 508 28.20 18.55 -2.02
N ALA A 509 27.59 19.58 -2.60
CA ALA A 509 28.26 20.82 -2.93
C ALA A 509 28.68 21.65 -1.69
N THR A 510 27.98 21.51 -0.57
CA THR A 510 28.19 22.36 0.63
C THR A 510 28.77 21.61 1.83
N GLY A 511 28.86 20.28 1.78
CA GLY A 511 29.31 19.45 2.91
C GLY A 511 28.34 19.38 4.08
N ARG A 512 27.08 19.84 3.93
CA ARG A 512 26.08 19.82 5.01
C ARG A 512 25.67 18.40 5.37
N GLN A 513 25.31 18.21 6.63
CA GLN A 513 24.76 16.95 7.11
C GLN A 513 23.26 16.87 6.82
N TRP A 514 22.77 15.69 6.48
CA TRP A 514 21.36 15.39 6.24
C TRP A 514 21.04 13.98 6.69
N VAL A 515 20.03 13.83 7.52
CA VAL A 515 19.72 12.57 8.22
C VAL A 515 18.56 11.78 7.60
N SER A 516 18.00 12.26 6.48
CA SER A 516 16.88 11.56 5.81
C SER A 516 17.26 10.12 5.45
N PRO A 517 16.38 9.13 5.73
CA PRO A 517 16.61 7.74 5.33
C PRO A 517 16.59 7.57 3.82
N ASP A 518 15.94 8.47 3.08
CA ASP A 518 15.79 8.38 1.62
C ASP A 518 17.00 8.92 0.84
N ARG A 519 17.95 9.57 1.51
CA ARG A 519 19.06 10.32 0.88
C ARG A 519 19.92 9.50 -0.09
N ASP A 520 20.15 8.25 0.21
CA ASP A 520 21.04 7.36 -0.53
C ASP A 520 20.27 6.27 -1.31
N ASP A 521 18.92 6.34 -1.34
CA ASP A 521 18.06 5.38 -2.02
C ASP A 521 17.90 5.75 -3.52
N PRO A 522 18.39 4.92 -4.46
CA PRO A 522 18.30 5.21 -5.90
C PRO A 522 16.86 5.16 -6.43
N TYR A 523 15.94 4.54 -5.69
CA TYR A 523 14.53 4.46 -6.07
C TYR A 523 13.69 5.63 -5.54
N ARG A 524 14.32 6.58 -4.82
CA ARG A 524 13.63 7.70 -4.17
C ARG A 524 14.17 9.08 -4.52
N GLN A 525 14.97 9.20 -5.59
CA GLN A 525 15.59 10.47 -5.96
C GLN A 525 14.57 11.55 -6.39
N ASN A 526 13.38 11.15 -6.85
CA ASN A 526 12.25 12.03 -7.21
C ASN A 526 11.17 12.12 -6.11
N PHE A 527 11.45 11.65 -4.88
CA PHE A 527 10.63 11.90 -3.71
C PHE A 527 10.95 13.28 -3.11
N PRO A 528 10.05 13.90 -2.33
CA PRO A 528 10.36 15.16 -1.67
C PRO A 528 11.49 14.98 -0.64
N ALA A 529 12.39 15.93 -0.57
CA ALA A 529 13.40 15.98 0.47
C ALA A 529 12.75 16.23 1.83
N THR A 530 12.90 15.29 2.73
CA THR A 530 12.36 15.35 4.10
C THR A 530 13.45 15.40 5.15
N ASP A 531 13.06 15.54 6.42
CA ASP A 531 13.99 15.70 7.54
C ASP A 531 14.90 16.94 7.36
N VAL A 532 14.32 18.04 6.86
CA VAL A 532 14.99 19.31 6.55
C VAL A 532 14.55 20.38 7.53
N THR A 533 15.47 21.02 8.22
CA THR A 533 15.20 22.19 9.07
C THR A 533 14.86 23.40 8.22
N TRP A 534 14.16 24.38 8.79
CA TRP A 534 13.93 25.68 8.12
C TRP A 534 15.27 26.38 7.72
N HIS A 535 16.29 26.30 8.59
CA HIS A 535 17.60 26.85 8.30
C HIS A 535 18.30 26.17 7.12
N ASP A 536 18.12 24.85 6.97
CA ASP A 536 18.68 24.11 5.85
C ASP A 536 17.93 24.43 4.55
N ALA A 537 16.60 24.62 4.62
CA ALA A 537 15.80 25.03 3.48
C ALA A 537 16.19 26.45 3.00
N VAL A 538 16.39 27.39 3.91
CA VAL A 538 16.89 28.75 3.58
C VAL A 538 18.31 28.70 2.98
N ALA A 539 19.20 27.88 3.55
CA ALA A 539 20.54 27.70 3.01
C ALA A 539 20.54 27.10 1.60
N TYR A 540 19.62 26.14 1.32
CA TYR A 540 19.40 25.61 -0.03
C TYR A 540 18.97 26.71 -1.00
N CYS A 541 18.03 27.55 -0.61
CA CYS A 541 17.58 28.68 -1.42
C CYS A 541 18.74 29.66 -1.76
N GLY A 542 19.57 30.01 -0.79
CA GLY A 542 20.74 30.87 -1.01
C GLY A 542 21.78 30.24 -1.97
N TRP A 543 22.05 28.95 -1.81
CA TRP A 543 22.89 28.19 -2.72
C TRP A 543 22.32 28.14 -4.15
N LEU A 544 21.01 27.88 -4.28
CA LEU A 544 20.34 27.82 -5.58
C LEU A 544 20.30 29.21 -6.25
N THR A 545 20.10 30.30 -5.49
CA THR A 545 20.18 31.68 -5.98
C THR A 545 21.52 31.93 -6.66
N SER A 546 22.61 31.62 -5.95
CA SER A 546 23.97 31.83 -6.48
C SER A 546 24.21 31.03 -7.75
N ARG A 547 23.73 29.79 -7.79
CA ARG A 547 23.86 28.90 -8.96
C ARG A 547 23.05 29.38 -10.15
N TRP A 548 21.81 29.81 -9.92
CA TRP A 548 20.89 30.22 -11.00
C TRP A 548 21.25 31.61 -11.55
N ARG A 549 21.81 32.52 -10.74
CA ARG A 549 22.39 33.76 -11.25
C ARG A 549 23.64 33.47 -12.10
N ALA A 550 24.50 32.59 -11.64
CA ALA A 550 25.72 32.24 -12.36
C ALA A 550 25.48 31.61 -13.73
N ASN A 551 24.40 30.88 -13.92
CA ASN A 551 24.03 30.24 -15.20
C ASN A 551 22.94 31.00 -15.98
N GLY A 552 22.48 32.16 -15.49
CA GLY A 552 21.49 33.01 -16.14
C GLY A 552 20.04 32.50 -16.08
N THR A 553 19.74 31.57 -15.20
CA THR A 553 18.36 31.08 -15.01
C THR A 553 17.46 32.15 -14.37
N ILE A 554 18.04 32.98 -13.48
CA ILE A 554 17.38 34.14 -12.87
C ILE A 554 18.24 35.39 -13.04
N GLY A 555 17.57 36.55 -12.98
CA GLY A 555 18.23 37.88 -13.01
C GLY A 555 19.05 38.16 -11.76
N GLU A 556 19.96 39.14 -11.85
CA GLU A 556 20.80 39.58 -10.71
C GLU A 556 19.95 40.18 -9.58
N ASP A 557 18.80 40.78 -9.90
CA ASP A 557 17.82 41.36 -8.95
C ASP A 557 16.82 40.33 -8.42
N GLU A 558 16.83 39.08 -8.91
CA GLU A 558 15.97 38.01 -8.45
C GLU A 558 16.67 37.07 -7.48
N GLN A 559 15.91 36.50 -6.55
CA GLN A 559 16.42 35.54 -5.58
C GLN A 559 15.50 34.34 -5.42
N VAL A 560 16.08 33.19 -5.11
CA VAL A 560 15.36 32.02 -4.65
C VAL A 560 15.18 32.06 -3.15
N ARG A 561 13.98 31.86 -2.67
CA ARG A 561 13.64 31.85 -1.24
C ARG A 561 12.50 30.84 -0.96
N LEU A 562 12.17 30.64 0.31
CA LEU A 562 10.94 29.97 0.70
C LEU A 562 9.73 30.86 0.36
N PRO A 563 8.54 30.27 0.07
CA PRO A 563 7.31 31.04 -0.08
C PRO A 563 6.94 31.73 1.25
N SER A 564 6.35 32.92 1.16
CA SER A 564 5.52 33.42 2.26
C SER A 564 4.22 32.62 2.33
N GLU A 565 3.57 32.67 3.48
CA GLU A 565 2.29 31.95 3.64
C GLU A 565 1.22 32.35 2.63
N PRO A 566 1.02 33.67 2.31
CA PRO A 566 0.09 34.09 1.26
C PRO A 566 0.44 33.57 -0.14
N GLU A 567 1.71 33.58 -0.52
CA GLU A 567 2.18 33.05 -1.81
C GLU A 567 1.92 31.56 -1.93
N TRP A 568 2.17 30.82 -0.86
CA TRP A 568 1.91 29.40 -0.81
C TRP A 568 0.41 29.09 -0.96
N GLU A 569 -0.45 29.82 -0.22
CA GLU A 569 -1.89 29.61 -0.23
C GLU A 569 -2.50 29.95 -1.59
N GLU A 570 -2.06 31.01 -2.26
CA GLU A 570 -2.51 31.33 -3.61
C GLU A 570 -2.06 30.29 -4.63
N ALA A 571 -0.81 29.85 -4.58
CA ALA A 571 -0.32 28.80 -5.46
C ALA A 571 -1.09 27.46 -5.29
N ALA A 572 -1.59 27.19 -4.09
CA ALA A 572 -2.41 26.02 -3.77
C ALA A 572 -3.88 26.18 -4.19
N SER A 573 -4.33 27.40 -4.43
CA SER A 573 -5.75 27.69 -4.68
C SER A 573 -6.25 27.12 -6.01
N SER A 574 -7.54 26.97 -6.12
CA SER A 574 -8.23 26.51 -7.34
C SER A 574 -8.73 27.67 -8.23
N GLY A 575 -8.10 28.86 -8.16
CA GLY A 575 -8.50 30.03 -8.94
C GLY A 575 -9.76 30.69 -8.38
N ARG A 576 -9.73 31.14 -7.13
CA ARG A 576 -10.85 31.62 -6.30
C ARG A 576 -11.59 32.89 -6.77
N ASN A 577 -11.38 33.36 -7.97
CA ASN A 577 -12.09 34.54 -8.50
C ASN A 577 -13.59 34.32 -8.77
N THR A 578 -14.20 33.29 -8.22
CA THR A 578 -15.65 33.07 -8.34
C THR A 578 -16.33 33.29 -7.00
N LEU A 579 -17.44 34.02 -7.08
CA LEU A 579 -18.36 34.52 -6.06
C LEU A 579 -18.88 33.52 -5.00
N ASP A 580 -18.36 32.32 -4.93
CA ASP A 580 -18.70 31.33 -3.90
C ASP A 580 -17.79 31.49 -2.68
N LEU A 581 -18.32 32.21 -1.69
CA LEU A 581 -17.71 32.53 -0.40
C LEU A 581 -17.37 31.31 0.48
N ALA A 582 -17.64 30.10 0.03
CA ALA A 582 -17.29 28.86 0.77
C ALA A 582 -15.82 28.44 0.66
N GLY A 583 -15.01 29.16 -0.13
CA GLY A 583 -13.56 28.98 -0.27
C GLY A 583 -13.14 27.54 -0.65
N CYS A 584 -12.44 27.39 -1.77
CA CYS A 584 -11.88 26.09 -2.15
C CYS A 584 -10.94 25.57 -1.06
N LEU A 585 -11.30 24.47 -0.43
CA LEU A 585 -10.49 23.85 0.62
C LEU A 585 -9.29 23.09 0.04
N TYR A 586 -9.43 22.56 -1.17
CA TYR A 586 -8.42 21.73 -1.83
C TYR A 586 -8.02 22.35 -3.18
N PRO A 587 -6.84 22.02 -3.71
CA PRO A 587 -6.39 22.52 -5.02
C PRO A 587 -7.38 22.27 -6.15
N TRP A 588 -8.14 21.18 -6.06
CA TRP A 588 -9.15 20.75 -7.05
C TRP A 588 -10.59 21.16 -6.75
N GLY A 589 -10.85 21.91 -5.66
CA GLY A 589 -12.19 22.39 -5.32
C GLY A 589 -12.57 22.23 -3.85
N THR A 590 -13.87 22.11 -3.57
CA THR A 590 -14.42 22.05 -2.21
C THR A 590 -14.54 20.64 -1.66
N GLU A 591 -14.77 19.66 -2.53
CA GLU A 591 -15.01 18.28 -2.14
C GLU A 591 -13.71 17.48 -2.06
N TRP A 592 -13.62 16.64 -1.03
CA TRP A 592 -12.47 15.73 -0.87
C TRP A 592 -12.45 14.65 -1.96
N ARG A 593 -11.24 14.36 -2.48
CA ARG A 593 -10.98 13.29 -3.45
C ARG A 593 -9.83 12.44 -2.98
N SER A 594 -10.07 11.16 -2.74
CA SER A 594 -9.06 10.21 -2.25
C SER A 594 -7.95 9.89 -3.27
N ASP A 595 -8.22 10.14 -4.57
CA ASP A 595 -7.28 9.91 -5.68
C ASP A 595 -6.46 11.16 -6.07
N ALA A 596 -6.53 12.22 -5.25
CA ALA A 596 -5.93 13.52 -5.56
C ALA A 596 -4.77 13.93 -4.63
N SER A 597 -4.51 13.22 -3.54
CA SER A 597 -3.40 13.57 -2.65
C SER A 597 -2.91 12.37 -1.81
N ASN A 598 -1.65 12.44 -1.37
CA ASN A 598 -1.10 11.52 -0.38
C ASN A 598 -1.40 12.04 1.04
N SER A 599 -2.42 11.47 1.66
CA SER A 599 -2.91 11.84 3.00
C SER A 599 -3.10 10.60 3.88
N GLU A 600 -3.59 10.78 5.10
CA GLU A 600 -3.94 9.65 5.98
C GLU A 600 -4.93 8.68 5.30
N GLU A 601 -5.87 9.22 4.50
CA GLU A 601 -6.91 8.47 3.80
C GLU A 601 -6.36 7.53 2.70
N THR A 602 -5.21 7.84 2.11
CA THR A 602 -4.56 6.94 1.12
C THR A 602 -3.90 5.73 1.77
N GLY A 603 -3.58 5.82 3.06
CA GLY A 603 -2.95 4.72 3.79
C GLY A 603 -1.51 4.40 3.40
N LEU A 604 -0.85 5.23 2.56
CA LEU A 604 0.58 5.07 2.21
C LEU A 604 1.50 5.21 3.42
N ASN A 605 1.13 6.08 4.39
CA ASN A 605 1.85 6.33 5.63
C ASN A 605 3.34 6.68 5.47
N GLN A 606 3.72 7.19 4.32
CA GLN A 606 5.07 7.64 3.98
C GLN A 606 5.01 8.67 2.85
N PRO A 607 6.05 9.48 2.65
CA PRO A 607 6.15 10.33 1.47
C PRO A 607 6.13 9.49 0.18
N CYS A 608 5.60 10.05 -0.88
CA CYS A 608 5.62 9.47 -2.22
C CYS A 608 6.34 10.39 -3.20
N ALA A 609 6.68 9.88 -4.39
CA ALA A 609 7.31 10.67 -5.45
C ALA A 609 6.47 11.90 -5.80
N VAL A 610 7.14 13.00 -6.14
CA VAL A 610 6.46 14.25 -6.48
C VAL A 610 5.63 14.11 -7.76
N GLY A 611 4.42 14.67 -7.74
CA GLY A 611 3.49 14.61 -8.86
C GLY A 611 2.81 13.25 -9.06
N LEU A 612 2.82 12.38 -8.05
CA LEU A 612 2.16 11.06 -8.11
C LEU A 612 0.64 11.16 -8.26
N PHE A 613 0.06 12.28 -7.87
CA PHE A 613 -1.38 12.55 -7.90
C PHE A 613 -1.71 13.68 -8.89
N PRO A 614 -1.70 13.43 -10.22
CA PRO A 614 -1.90 14.49 -11.23
C PRO A 614 -3.26 15.18 -11.12
N LYS A 615 -4.30 14.48 -10.64
CA LYS A 615 -5.64 15.05 -10.39
C LYS A 615 -5.68 16.01 -9.19
N GLY A 616 -4.59 16.09 -8.43
CA GLY A 616 -4.42 16.97 -7.26
C GLY A 616 -3.68 18.26 -7.55
N ALA A 617 -3.30 18.51 -8.82
CA ALA A 617 -2.65 19.74 -9.20
C ALA A 617 -3.56 20.95 -8.98
N SER A 618 -2.98 22.07 -8.54
CA SER A 618 -3.71 23.34 -8.37
C SER A 618 -4.03 23.98 -9.73
N PHE A 619 -4.83 25.03 -9.71
CA PHE A 619 -5.13 25.86 -10.89
C PHE A 619 -3.85 26.36 -11.60
N HIS A 620 -2.81 26.65 -10.83
CA HIS A 620 -1.50 27.09 -11.33
C HIS A 620 -0.59 25.93 -11.74
N GLY A 621 -1.07 24.70 -11.72
CA GLY A 621 -0.28 23.50 -12.06
C GLY A 621 0.67 23.03 -10.98
N CYS A 622 0.58 23.55 -9.75
CA CYS A 622 1.42 23.09 -8.64
C CYS A 622 0.90 21.76 -8.10
N HIS A 623 1.78 20.78 -8.01
CA HIS A 623 1.50 19.45 -7.48
C HIS A 623 1.81 19.37 -5.98
N ASP A 624 1.20 18.39 -5.30
CA ASP A 624 1.46 18.06 -3.90
C ASP A 624 1.20 19.21 -2.90
N MET A 625 0.35 20.18 -3.29
CA MET A 625 -0.05 21.29 -2.42
C MET A 625 -0.97 20.84 -1.27
N THR A 626 -1.38 19.58 -1.27
CA THR A 626 -2.21 18.96 -0.23
C THR A 626 -1.68 17.57 0.06
N GLY A 627 -1.31 17.29 1.32
CA GLY A 627 -0.72 16.03 1.71
C GLY A 627 0.75 15.91 1.31
N ASN A 628 1.25 14.72 1.21
CA ASN A 628 2.63 14.30 0.95
C ASN A 628 3.61 14.79 2.04
N ILE A 629 3.94 16.06 2.08
CA ILE A 629 4.78 16.67 3.12
C ILE A 629 4.26 18.05 3.55
N TRP A 630 4.46 18.42 4.81
CA TRP A 630 4.36 19.80 5.26
C TRP A 630 5.47 20.65 4.64
N GLU A 631 5.15 21.84 4.19
CA GLU A 631 6.09 22.73 3.53
C GLU A 631 6.39 23.98 4.33
N TRP A 632 7.69 24.27 4.50
CA TRP A 632 8.17 25.45 5.17
C TRP A 632 7.82 26.73 4.44
N CYS A 633 7.32 27.73 5.19
CA CYS A 633 7.19 29.11 4.74
C CYS A 633 8.18 30.05 5.47
N THR A 634 8.42 31.24 4.91
CA THR A 634 9.18 32.30 5.58
C THR A 634 8.45 32.86 6.80
N THR A 635 7.12 32.84 6.77
CA THR A 635 6.23 33.46 7.74
C THR A 635 6.41 32.93 9.16
N LEU A 636 6.51 33.82 10.14
CA LEU A 636 6.52 33.49 11.56
C LEU A 636 5.13 33.06 12.04
N TRP A 637 5.12 32.08 12.93
CA TRP A 637 3.92 31.63 13.63
C TRP A 637 3.79 32.29 15.03
N GLY A 638 4.87 32.32 15.79
CA GLY A 638 4.93 32.76 17.18
C GLY A 638 5.53 31.70 18.10
N GLU A 639 5.46 31.90 19.40
CA GLU A 639 6.07 30.99 20.38
C GLU A 639 5.19 29.76 20.67
N GLY A 640 3.88 29.97 20.77
CA GLY A 640 2.91 28.92 21.13
C GLY A 640 2.63 27.93 19.99
N MET A 641 2.52 26.64 20.29
CA MET A 641 2.20 25.63 19.28
C MET A 641 0.74 25.70 18.81
N ALA A 642 -0.19 25.93 19.73
CA ALA A 642 -1.64 25.81 19.44
C ALA A 642 -2.23 27.06 18.76
N THR A 643 -1.75 28.24 19.14
CA THR A 643 -2.30 29.52 18.66
C THR A 643 -1.19 30.39 18.12
N PRO A 644 -1.34 30.95 16.91
CA PRO A 644 -0.33 31.85 16.34
C PRO A 644 -0.35 33.21 17.03
N SER A 645 0.84 33.77 17.33
CA SER A 645 0.97 35.17 17.71
C SER A 645 0.79 36.08 16.48
N PHE A 646 1.23 35.58 15.29
CA PHE A 646 1.00 36.21 14.00
C PHE A 646 -0.26 35.62 13.35
N GLY A 647 -1.43 36.02 13.90
CA GLY A 647 -2.74 35.57 13.44
C GLY A 647 -3.22 36.25 12.17
N TYR A 648 -4.39 35.90 11.71
CA TYR A 648 -5.10 36.59 10.64
C TYR A 648 -6.02 37.70 11.21
N PRO A 649 -6.36 38.76 10.45
CA PRO A 649 -5.93 39.00 9.08
C PRO A 649 -4.42 39.23 8.96
N TRP A 650 -3.86 38.90 7.80
CA TRP A 650 -2.43 39.08 7.52
C TRP A 650 -2.07 40.57 7.55
N GLN A 651 -0.96 40.91 8.17
CA GLN A 651 -0.47 42.29 8.34
C GLN A 651 1.03 42.34 8.08
N ASP A 652 1.53 43.52 7.67
CA ASP A 652 2.95 43.77 7.58
C ASP A 652 3.49 44.19 8.98
N ASP A 653 3.63 43.21 9.84
CA ASP A 653 4.04 43.35 11.25
C ASP A 653 5.40 42.71 11.55
N GLY A 654 6.22 42.51 10.52
CA GLY A 654 7.52 41.87 10.62
C GLY A 654 7.45 40.32 10.62
N ARG A 655 6.29 39.73 10.33
CA ARG A 655 6.09 38.26 10.31
C ARG A 655 6.95 37.54 9.26
N GLU A 656 7.46 38.27 8.25
CA GLU A 656 8.35 37.71 7.22
C GLU A 656 9.85 37.87 7.55
N ALA A 657 10.20 38.30 8.77
CA ALA A 657 11.59 38.48 9.18
C ALA A 657 12.35 37.14 9.18
N THR A 658 13.37 37.03 8.35
CA THR A 658 14.26 35.86 8.29
C THR A 658 15.18 35.75 9.49
N GLU A 659 15.62 36.91 10.04
CA GLU A 659 16.49 37.05 11.22
C GLU A 659 15.66 37.12 12.52
N ALA A 660 14.76 36.18 12.73
CA ALA A 660 13.96 36.12 13.95
C ALA A 660 14.56 35.19 15.00
N SER A 661 14.13 35.36 16.27
CA SER A 661 14.53 34.46 17.36
C SER A 661 14.28 32.98 17.00
N PRO A 662 15.24 32.08 17.30
CA PRO A 662 15.05 30.64 17.07
C PRO A 662 13.95 30.04 17.94
N SER A 663 13.43 30.76 18.94
CA SER A 663 12.25 30.33 19.72
C SER A 663 10.93 30.56 18.99
N LEU A 664 10.91 31.39 17.95
CA LEU A 664 9.72 31.65 17.14
C LEU A 664 9.54 30.56 16.09
N ARG A 665 8.41 29.91 16.15
CA ARG A 665 8.01 28.87 15.19
C ARG A 665 7.75 29.48 13.80
N ARG A 666 7.96 28.68 12.77
CA ARG A 666 7.65 29.04 11.38
C ARG A 666 6.40 28.31 10.91
N VAL A 667 5.67 28.94 10.00
CA VAL A 667 4.48 28.36 9.40
C VAL A 667 4.84 27.15 8.54
N LEU A 668 4.04 26.12 8.64
CA LEU A 668 3.99 24.95 7.76
C LEU A 668 2.64 24.87 7.06
N ARG A 669 2.65 24.51 5.79
CA ARG A 669 1.44 24.44 4.97
C ARG A 669 1.27 23.06 4.31
N GLY A 670 0.03 22.76 3.85
CA GLY A 670 -0.29 21.61 3.00
C GLY A 670 -0.69 20.33 3.70
N GLY A 671 -0.24 20.09 4.93
CA GLY A 671 -0.37 18.77 5.55
C GLY A 671 0.65 17.78 5.00
N CYS A 672 0.62 16.55 5.45
CA CYS A 672 1.52 15.50 4.96
C CYS A 672 0.77 14.16 4.83
N PHE A 673 1.49 13.11 4.44
CA PHE A 673 0.99 11.74 4.27
C PHE A 673 0.23 11.16 5.49
N SER A 674 0.46 11.68 6.70
CA SER A 674 -0.23 11.27 7.93
C SER A 674 -1.27 12.30 8.42
N SER A 675 -1.55 13.31 7.63
CA SER A 675 -2.58 14.32 7.92
C SER A 675 -3.91 13.89 7.31
N GLY A 676 -4.97 13.85 8.14
CA GLY A 676 -6.33 13.66 7.63
C GLY A 676 -6.82 14.88 6.84
N ARG A 677 -7.84 14.70 6.01
CA ARG A 677 -8.42 15.70 5.10
C ARG A 677 -8.74 17.07 5.72
N LEU A 678 -8.98 17.13 7.03
CA LEU A 678 -9.23 18.40 7.73
C LEU A 678 -7.96 19.23 7.93
N LYS A 679 -6.76 18.62 7.83
CA LYS A 679 -5.46 19.29 7.93
C LYS A 679 -4.75 19.35 6.59
N ALA A 680 -4.91 18.31 5.76
CA ALA A 680 -4.39 18.26 4.40
C ALA A 680 -5.30 19.08 3.49
N ASN A 681 -5.20 20.42 3.56
CA ASN A 681 -5.96 21.37 2.74
C ASN A 681 -5.19 22.67 2.52
N CYS A 682 -5.67 23.51 1.60
CA CYS A 682 -5.00 24.75 1.19
C CYS A 682 -4.93 25.81 2.30
N THR A 683 -5.83 25.80 3.28
CA THR A 683 -6.01 26.91 4.23
C THR A 683 -5.56 26.55 5.65
N TYR A 684 -5.28 25.28 5.94
CA TYR A 684 -4.84 24.87 7.26
C TYR A 684 -3.42 25.36 7.55
N ARG A 685 -3.23 25.95 8.73
CA ARG A 685 -1.98 26.51 9.19
C ARG A 685 -1.36 25.59 10.25
N GLY A 686 -0.19 25.04 9.98
CA GLY A 686 0.65 24.32 10.94
C GLY A 686 1.87 25.13 11.35
N SER A 687 2.66 24.63 12.29
CA SER A 687 3.92 25.28 12.69
C SER A 687 4.94 24.30 13.27
N LEU A 688 6.21 24.65 13.13
CA LEU A 688 7.32 23.93 13.74
C LEU A 688 8.43 24.90 14.13
N GLU A 689 9.26 24.53 15.10
CA GLU A 689 10.47 25.28 15.44
C GLU A 689 11.45 25.27 14.25
N PRO A 690 12.18 26.38 13.96
CA PRO A 690 13.04 26.45 12.79
C PRO A 690 14.19 25.43 12.78
N GLY A 691 14.60 24.91 13.94
CA GLY A 691 15.56 23.81 14.09
C GLY A 691 14.91 22.42 14.12
N GLY A 692 13.58 22.33 14.07
CA GLY A 692 12.84 21.07 14.06
C GLY A 692 12.83 20.42 12.66
N TYR A 693 12.83 19.09 12.62
CA TYR A 693 12.72 18.32 11.39
C TYR A 693 12.10 16.94 11.67
N TRP A 694 11.46 16.38 10.69
CA TRP A 694 10.92 15.01 10.72
C TRP A 694 10.55 14.55 9.30
N ARG A 695 10.24 13.27 9.14
CA ARG A 695 9.95 12.65 7.85
C ARG A 695 8.75 13.24 7.09
N GLY A 696 7.91 13.99 7.74
CA GLY A 696 6.72 14.61 7.13
C GLY A 696 6.90 16.09 6.78
N ASN A 697 8.09 16.67 6.83
CA ASN A 697 8.31 18.05 6.44
C ASN A 697 9.45 18.25 5.45
N GLY A 698 9.28 19.17 4.53
CA GLY A 698 10.22 19.60 3.52
C GLY A 698 9.85 21.00 3.04
N PHE A 699 10.08 21.33 1.76
CA PHE A 699 9.85 22.68 1.26
C PHE A 699 9.80 22.74 -0.27
N ARG A 700 9.22 23.81 -0.80
CA ARG A 700 9.38 24.25 -2.20
C ARG A 700 9.96 25.64 -2.26
N VAL A 701 10.37 26.09 -3.44
CA VAL A 701 11.03 27.38 -3.64
C VAL A 701 10.17 28.36 -4.38
N VAL A 702 10.41 29.64 -4.12
CA VAL A 702 9.86 30.78 -4.86
C VAL A 702 11.01 31.61 -5.42
N VAL A 703 10.80 32.17 -6.60
CA VAL A 703 11.67 33.18 -7.21
C VAL A 703 10.90 34.50 -7.28
N SER A 704 11.49 35.51 -6.73
CA SER A 704 11.00 36.91 -6.80
C SER A 704 12.14 37.90 -6.78
N ARG A 705 11.84 39.16 -7.10
CA ARG A 705 12.75 40.27 -6.90
C ARG A 705 12.90 40.60 -5.43
#